data_4f23e334b10b56b77279ff3fa405f5d9
#
_entry.id   4f23e334b10b56b77279ff3fa405f5d9
#
_cell.length_a   1.000
_cell.length_b   1.000
_cell.length_c   1.000
_cell.angle_alpha   90.00
_cell.angle_beta   90.00
_cell.angle_gamma   90.00
#
_symmetry.space_group_name_H-M   'P 1'
#
loop_
_entity.id
_entity.type
_entity.pdbx_description
1 polymer ?
#
loop_
_entity_poly.entity_id
_entity_poly.type
_entity_poly.pdbx_seq_one_letter_code
_entity_poly.pdbx_strand_id
1 'polypeptide(L)'
;MEVPAPVAPDDPEAWYAPDVRAQTEVSPGVVATVRAQADDAPFAYEVREPSIPDDVRDTLDELHDRFAAARRAPPRTTTGVRERFTEPLPASWRERRDRAYDGPPATTRRLDYHLRATHRGLGELTPLALDERIETVDTGETVAVHTERFAPALTEFEAAPDRVARLASERRSRETVDFCGYEIPVVRYRDRTLGTDGFTLKYAVDEPPLRPGDRDRIDRCRRQLLATADEFDVDDPDAVETRARRLLRDELTAATPSAWLTASRARVRRLLADCDLAAPPVEPAVAPDRLDDLSYYVVRDLVGEGRLTIPLRDERLDAVEASVESGVTVRPRDGAARRLPTNIEFDADSLREQVRRLAAAGGTDLSAQTPTATVTVRPSGTDATLDCTLGLARTTDSGPQLSVRRRPADPPTAPELVAADRLPAGAVALCWLLAETRGTIAIVGERGAGKTTLLNALLPFVPHDHRPVVAGDTAGVTVPHDSSLRLATHDHADPERRISVTDVGAELTAIDPSITVLDDVDGPGRGGLLAERLAAGAGVLATVDAAAPDVFARRLAEWTDSAETVRRLDAVLVTRHIDGERRVTAVGRFTDAATEAGSAATPAWTEHWSRGDDALSLDGTAVADQLALRTDQSTTALTAEFDRKRRYVEYLVDEEIDRAAELFGFLADLYTDETGTVERVSHRRDAYK
;
A
#
# COMPACT_ATOMS: atom_id res chain seq x y z
N MET A 1 22.62 -15.84 40.40
CA MET A 1 23.04 -15.90 39.00
C MET A 1 24.48 -16.37 39.00
N GLU A 2 24.76 -17.63 38.62
CA GLU A 2 26.15 -18.08 38.51
C GLU A 2 26.70 -17.56 37.18
N VAL A 3 27.53 -16.53 37.25
CA VAL A 3 28.43 -16.21 36.16
C VAL A 3 29.39 -17.42 36.01
N PRO A 4 29.63 -17.92 34.79
CA PRO A 4 30.63 -18.97 34.61
C PRO A 4 31.94 -18.56 35.32
N ALA A 5 32.47 -19.43 36.14
CA ALA A 5 33.71 -19.14 36.84
C ALA A 5 34.79 -18.69 35.81
N PRO A 6 35.64 -17.71 36.15
CA PRO A 6 36.74 -17.34 35.27
C PRO A 6 37.57 -18.56 34.93
N VAL A 7 37.87 -18.73 33.65
CA VAL A 7 38.68 -19.85 33.16
C VAL A 7 40.11 -19.72 33.68
N ALA A 8 40.81 -20.79 33.92
CA ALA A 8 42.16 -20.77 34.41
C ALA A 8 43.12 -19.93 33.52
N PRO A 9 44.14 -19.26 34.09
CA PRO A 9 45.00 -18.34 33.33
C PRO A 9 45.73 -18.93 32.13
N ASP A 10 45.99 -20.21 32.16
CA ASP A 10 46.65 -20.99 31.13
C ASP A 10 45.69 -21.54 30.05
N ASP A 11 44.40 -21.33 30.21
CA ASP A 11 43.42 -21.70 29.23
C ASP A 11 43.32 -20.58 28.15
N PRO A 12 43.41 -20.91 26.85
CA PRO A 12 43.27 -19.93 25.75
C PRO A 12 41.98 -19.11 25.79
N GLU A 13 40.97 -19.62 26.45
CA GLU A 13 39.68 -18.94 26.58
C GLU A 13 39.60 -17.99 27.79
N ALA A 14 40.69 -17.86 28.59
CA ALA A 14 40.70 -16.94 29.71
C ALA A 14 40.55 -15.49 29.26
N TRP A 15 39.64 -14.73 29.89
CA TRP A 15 39.37 -13.32 29.54
C TRP A 15 40.58 -12.39 29.62
N TYR A 16 41.58 -12.75 30.41
CA TYR A 16 42.87 -12.04 30.56
C TYR A 16 43.96 -12.56 29.60
N ALA A 17 43.63 -13.49 28.70
CA ALA A 17 44.55 -13.90 27.65
C ALA A 17 44.93 -12.71 26.74
N PRO A 18 46.16 -12.63 26.25
CA PRO A 18 46.63 -11.45 25.48
C PRO A 18 45.86 -11.17 24.20
N ASP A 19 45.22 -12.18 23.63
CA ASP A 19 44.41 -12.12 22.42
C ASP A 19 42.98 -11.68 22.68
N VAL A 20 42.44 -11.79 23.92
CA VAL A 20 41.12 -11.34 24.27
C VAL A 20 41.01 -9.81 24.23
N ARG A 21 40.12 -9.27 23.44
CA ARG A 21 39.85 -7.83 23.29
C ARG A 21 38.64 -7.37 24.07
N ALA A 22 37.60 -8.20 24.15
CA ALA A 22 36.41 -7.94 24.95
C ALA A 22 35.76 -9.23 25.39
N GLN A 23 35.19 -9.22 26.58
CA GLN A 23 34.34 -10.31 27.06
C GLN A 23 33.11 -9.70 27.77
N THR A 24 31.92 -10.14 27.45
CA THR A 24 30.70 -9.57 28.00
C THR A 24 29.62 -10.66 28.17
N GLU A 25 28.96 -10.64 29.30
CA GLU A 25 27.76 -11.45 29.53
C GLU A 25 26.57 -10.78 28.77
N VAL A 26 26.11 -11.41 27.70
CA VAL A 26 25.03 -10.91 26.85
C VAL A 26 23.65 -11.34 27.32
N SER A 27 23.61 -12.42 28.10
CA SER A 27 22.43 -12.93 28.82
C SER A 27 22.90 -13.76 30.00
N PRO A 28 22.11 -13.98 31.04
CA PRO A 28 22.53 -14.76 32.19
C PRO A 28 23.14 -16.11 31.80
N GLY A 29 24.44 -16.25 32.05
CA GLY A 29 25.23 -17.44 31.72
C GLY A 29 25.68 -17.56 30.26
N VAL A 30 25.42 -16.57 29.41
CA VAL A 30 25.88 -16.49 28.01
C VAL A 30 26.94 -15.41 27.87
N VAL A 31 28.15 -15.81 27.52
CA VAL A 31 29.31 -14.92 27.44
C VAL A 31 29.82 -14.86 26.01
N ALA A 32 29.88 -13.65 25.46
CA ALA A 32 30.49 -13.38 24.16
C ALA A 32 31.91 -12.86 24.37
N THR A 33 32.87 -13.44 23.66
CA THR A 33 34.29 -13.08 23.70
C THR A 33 34.77 -12.66 22.32
N VAL A 34 35.41 -11.51 22.22
CA VAL A 34 36.08 -11.05 21.01
C VAL A 34 37.59 -11.25 21.17
N ARG A 35 38.20 -12.00 20.25
CA ARG A 35 39.64 -12.28 20.21
C ARG A 35 40.28 -11.65 18.99
N ALA A 36 41.54 -11.25 19.13
CA ALA A 36 42.36 -10.89 17.98
C ALA A 36 42.83 -12.16 17.24
N GLN A 37 42.72 -12.14 15.93
CA GLN A 37 43.23 -13.21 15.05
C GLN A 37 44.34 -12.65 14.16
N ALA A 38 45.21 -13.55 13.70
CA ALA A 38 46.32 -13.20 12.79
C ALA A 38 45.99 -13.49 11.30
N ASP A 39 44.86 -14.20 11.05
CA ASP A 39 44.47 -14.69 9.71
C ASP A 39 43.41 -13.83 9.02
N ASP A 40 42.56 -14.41 8.20
CA ASP A 40 41.64 -13.77 7.24
C ASP A 40 40.75 -12.63 7.79
N ALA A 41 40.54 -12.58 9.10
CA ALA A 41 39.82 -11.46 9.73
C ALA A 41 40.58 -11.01 11.00
N PRO A 42 40.54 -9.71 11.34
CA PRO A 42 41.25 -9.20 12.49
C PRO A 42 40.73 -9.71 13.83
N PHE A 43 39.51 -10.20 13.87
CA PHE A 43 38.87 -10.64 15.11
C PHE A 43 38.05 -11.93 14.91
N ALA A 44 37.98 -12.75 16.00
CA ALA A 44 36.98 -13.82 16.16
C ALA A 44 35.96 -13.42 17.21
N TYR A 45 34.71 -13.81 17.00
CA TYR A 45 33.64 -13.63 17.95
C TYR A 45 33.13 -15.01 18.38
N GLU A 46 33.40 -15.36 19.62
CA GLU A 46 33.11 -16.65 20.22
C GLU A 46 31.97 -16.51 21.24
N VAL A 47 31.06 -17.47 21.28
CA VAL A 47 29.97 -17.49 22.25
C VAL A 47 30.07 -18.74 23.12
N ARG A 48 30.04 -18.52 24.42
CA ARG A 48 29.90 -19.61 25.41
C ARG A 48 28.51 -19.57 25.97
N GLU A 49 27.75 -20.62 25.71
CA GLU A 49 26.41 -20.85 26.25
C GLU A 49 26.45 -21.69 27.54
N PRO A 50 25.37 -21.69 28.36
CA PRO A 50 25.28 -22.52 29.54
C PRO A 50 25.43 -23.99 29.19
N SER A 51 26.48 -24.65 29.69
CA SER A 51 26.74 -26.10 29.43
C SER A 51 25.70 -26.99 30.07
N ILE A 52 25.20 -27.98 29.32
CA ILE A 52 24.32 -29.03 29.83
C ILE A 52 25.18 -30.20 30.25
N PRO A 53 25.03 -30.74 31.49
CA PRO A 53 25.69 -31.97 31.91
C PRO A 53 25.31 -33.14 31.01
N ASP A 54 26.23 -34.08 30.77
CA ASP A 54 26.02 -35.17 29.83
C ASP A 54 24.86 -36.11 30.25
N ASP A 55 24.63 -36.26 31.54
CA ASP A 55 23.52 -37.01 32.11
C ASP A 55 22.14 -36.38 31.92
N VAL A 56 22.10 -35.10 31.53
CA VAL A 56 20.87 -34.33 31.31
C VAL A 56 20.60 -34.07 29.81
N ARG A 57 21.57 -34.38 28.95
CA ARG A 57 21.48 -34.14 27.51
C ARG A 57 20.32 -34.88 26.87
N ASP A 58 20.15 -36.15 27.17
CA ASP A 58 19.03 -36.97 26.68
C ASP A 58 17.67 -36.38 27.11
N THR A 59 17.60 -35.79 28.30
CA THR A 59 16.40 -35.13 28.81
C THR A 59 16.10 -33.83 28.00
N LEU A 60 17.13 -33.07 27.67
CA LEU A 60 16.96 -31.87 26.82
C LEU A 60 16.46 -32.22 25.42
N ASP A 61 17.03 -33.28 24.81
CA ASP A 61 16.62 -33.76 23.49
C ASP A 61 15.17 -34.27 23.49
N GLU A 62 14.78 -34.99 24.53
CA GLU A 62 13.38 -35.41 24.71
C GLU A 62 12.43 -34.24 24.86
N LEU A 63 12.82 -33.19 25.57
CA LEU A 63 12.04 -31.98 25.70
C LEU A 63 11.96 -31.21 24.39
N HIS A 64 13.04 -31.12 23.60
CA HIS A 64 13.06 -30.51 22.27
C HIS A 64 12.09 -31.22 21.34
N ASP A 65 12.12 -32.53 21.26
CA ASP A 65 11.20 -33.31 20.41
C ASP A 65 9.73 -33.10 20.81
N ARG A 66 9.47 -33.05 22.11
CA ARG A 66 8.11 -32.82 22.62
C ARG A 66 7.59 -31.42 22.33
N PHE A 67 8.46 -30.41 22.36
CA PHE A 67 8.08 -29.01 22.11
C PHE A 67 8.20 -28.60 20.63
N ALA A 68 8.76 -29.44 19.77
CA ALA A 68 8.92 -29.18 18.36
C ALA A 68 7.58 -28.83 17.66
N ALA A 69 6.49 -29.51 18.06
CA ALA A 69 5.15 -29.28 17.52
C ALA A 69 4.52 -27.92 17.95
N ALA A 70 5.01 -27.33 19.05
CA ALA A 70 4.54 -26.07 19.59
C ALA A 70 5.50 -24.90 19.27
N ARG A 71 6.43 -25.10 18.34
CA ARG A 71 7.40 -24.10 17.92
C ARG A 71 6.68 -22.93 17.27
N ARG A 72 6.83 -21.74 17.85
CA ARG A 72 6.36 -20.49 17.24
C ARG A 72 7.23 -20.11 16.04
N ALA A 73 6.68 -19.38 15.09
CA ALA A 73 7.48 -18.78 14.04
C ALA A 73 8.64 -17.97 14.65
N PRO A 74 9.86 -18.08 14.11
CA PRO A 74 11.00 -17.34 14.63
C PRO A 74 10.73 -15.83 14.62
N PRO A 75 11.20 -15.08 15.63
CA PRO A 75 11.07 -13.63 15.64
C PRO A 75 11.74 -13.02 14.40
N ARG A 76 11.21 -11.90 13.89
CA ARG A 76 11.73 -11.25 12.68
C ARG A 76 12.74 -10.14 12.97
N THR A 77 12.92 -9.78 14.22
CA THR A 77 13.81 -8.70 14.66
C THR A 77 14.57 -9.10 15.91
N THR A 78 15.76 -8.52 16.12
CA THR A 78 16.54 -8.70 17.35
C THR A 78 15.73 -8.28 18.58
N THR A 79 14.97 -7.17 18.48
CA THR A 79 14.05 -6.76 19.55
C THR A 79 13.01 -7.82 19.84
N GLY A 80 12.41 -8.42 18.81
CA GLY A 80 11.45 -9.51 18.98
C GLY A 80 12.07 -10.77 19.58
N VAL A 81 13.35 -11.07 19.31
CA VAL A 81 14.07 -12.15 20.00
C VAL A 81 14.20 -11.85 21.49
N ARG A 82 14.65 -10.65 21.84
CA ARG A 82 14.82 -10.22 23.24
C ARG A 82 13.51 -10.23 24.01
N GLU A 83 12.45 -9.67 23.42
CA GLU A 83 11.11 -9.68 24.02
C GLU A 83 10.65 -11.12 24.31
N ARG A 84 10.73 -12.02 23.34
CA ARG A 84 10.33 -13.41 23.52
C ARG A 84 11.24 -14.20 24.46
N PHE A 85 12.52 -13.85 24.49
CA PHE A 85 13.49 -14.53 25.35
C PHE A 85 13.31 -14.15 26.83
N THR A 86 12.86 -12.92 27.11
CA THR A 86 12.56 -12.45 28.48
C THR A 86 11.24 -13.00 29.01
N GLU A 87 10.30 -13.42 28.15
CA GLU A 87 9.07 -14.05 28.59
C GLU A 87 9.35 -15.39 29.32
N PRO A 88 8.68 -15.69 30.42
CA PRO A 88 8.80 -16.98 31.09
C PRO A 88 8.28 -18.10 30.16
N LEU A 89 8.83 -19.30 30.32
CA LEU A 89 8.26 -20.48 29.65
C LEU A 89 6.79 -20.65 30.04
N PRO A 90 5.90 -21.11 29.12
CA PRO A 90 4.52 -21.44 29.45
C PRO A 90 4.40 -22.38 30.65
N ALA A 91 3.35 -22.25 31.43
CA ALA A 91 3.16 -23.09 32.62
C ALA A 91 3.20 -24.59 32.29
N SER A 92 2.54 -24.99 31.21
CA SER A 92 2.55 -26.38 30.71
C SER A 92 3.94 -26.90 30.31
N TRP A 93 4.82 -26.02 29.82
CA TRP A 93 6.20 -26.37 29.51
C TRP A 93 7.05 -26.52 30.77
N ARG A 94 6.85 -25.61 31.75
CA ARG A 94 7.52 -25.69 33.06
C ARG A 94 7.16 -26.98 33.80
N GLU A 95 5.87 -27.30 33.91
CA GLU A 95 5.41 -28.53 34.55
C GLU A 95 6.00 -29.79 33.89
N ARG A 96 6.11 -29.77 32.58
CA ARG A 96 6.66 -30.89 31.83
C ARG A 96 8.15 -31.02 32.02
N ARG A 97 8.89 -29.91 31.98
CA ARG A 97 10.31 -29.90 32.31
C ARG A 97 10.55 -30.41 33.75
N ASP A 98 9.78 -29.92 34.71
CA ASP A 98 9.92 -30.33 36.14
C ASP A 98 9.61 -31.79 36.36
N ARG A 99 8.75 -32.39 35.54
CA ARG A 99 8.52 -33.86 35.56
C ARG A 99 9.60 -34.66 34.86
N ALA A 100 10.24 -34.09 33.86
CA ALA A 100 11.34 -34.73 33.13
C ALA A 100 12.67 -34.60 33.88
N TYR A 101 12.82 -33.55 34.67
CA TYR A 101 14.03 -33.26 35.42
C TYR A 101 13.72 -32.70 36.80
N ASP A 102 14.08 -33.50 37.83
CA ASP A 102 13.99 -33.13 39.25
C ASP A 102 15.39 -33.01 39.84
N GLY A 103 16.13 -31.97 39.44
CA GLY A 103 17.51 -31.76 39.79
C GLY A 103 17.81 -30.30 40.26
N PRO A 104 19.10 -29.97 40.41
CA PRO A 104 19.49 -28.66 40.90
C PRO A 104 18.88 -27.49 40.11
N PRO A 105 18.45 -26.37 40.76
CA PRO A 105 17.88 -25.22 40.11
C PRO A 105 18.81 -24.54 39.04
N ALA A 106 20.13 -24.73 39.20
CA ALA A 106 21.10 -24.24 38.23
C ALA A 106 20.94 -24.94 36.87
N THR A 107 20.81 -26.29 36.89
CA THR A 107 20.60 -27.09 35.68
C THR A 107 19.21 -26.82 35.06
N THR A 108 18.18 -26.63 35.90
CA THR A 108 16.86 -26.22 35.44
C THR A 108 16.91 -24.91 34.65
N ARG A 109 17.67 -23.90 35.11
CA ARG A 109 17.86 -22.62 34.39
C ARG A 109 18.59 -22.84 33.08
N ARG A 110 19.56 -23.74 33.00
CA ARG A 110 20.26 -24.09 31.76
C ARG A 110 19.33 -24.77 30.74
N LEU A 111 18.50 -25.69 31.20
CA LEU A 111 17.43 -26.29 30.36
C LEU A 111 16.47 -25.23 29.83
N ASP A 112 16.03 -24.28 30.69
CA ASP A 112 15.16 -23.17 30.29
C ASP A 112 15.78 -22.27 29.24
N TYR A 113 17.09 -22.02 29.33
CA TYR A 113 17.82 -21.27 28.34
C TYR A 113 17.76 -21.96 26.96
N HIS A 114 18.18 -23.23 26.86
CA HIS A 114 18.23 -23.96 25.59
C HIS A 114 16.83 -24.16 24.99
N LEU A 115 15.82 -24.44 25.81
CA LEU A 115 14.43 -24.52 25.34
C LEU A 115 13.92 -23.19 24.77
N ARG A 116 14.27 -22.06 25.40
CA ARG A 116 13.90 -20.74 24.86
C ARG A 116 14.69 -20.41 23.59
N ALA A 117 16.00 -20.65 23.57
CA ALA A 117 16.83 -20.40 22.41
C ALA A 117 16.30 -21.15 21.19
N THR A 118 16.01 -22.43 21.32
CA THR A 118 15.57 -23.28 20.21
C THR A 118 14.12 -22.99 19.75
N HIS A 119 13.17 -22.82 20.69
CA HIS A 119 11.75 -22.80 20.33
C HIS A 119 11.16 -21.39 20.28
N ARG A 120 11.79 -20.40 20.90
CA ARG A 120 11.32 -19.01 20.97
C ARG A 120 12.29 -18.00 20.38
N GLY A 121 13.56 -18.32 20.29
CA GLY A 121 14.64 -17.55 19.70
C GLY A 121 14.94 -17.95 18.26
N LEU A 122 16.22 -17.84 17.89
CA LEU A 122 16.79 -18.18 16.58
C LEU A 122 17.62 -19.47 16.60
N GLY A 123 17.46 -20.32 17.62
CA GLY A 123 18.31 -21.48 17.82
C GLY A 123 19.72 -21.06 18.22
N GLU A 124 20.72 -21.61 17.56
CA GLU A 124 22.15 -21.32 17.77
C GLU A 124 22.52 -19.83 17.58
N LEU A 125 21.79 -19.11 16.75
CA LEU A 125 22.01 -17.67 16.51
C LEU A 125 21.36 -16.77 17.60
N THR A 126 20.69 -17.35 18.60
CA THR A 126 20.06 -16.57 19.67
C THR A 126 21.02 -15.67 20.44
N PRO A 127 22.24 -16.13 20.80
CA PRO A 127 23.21 -15.29 21.51
C PRO A 127 23.57 -14.01 20.75
N LEU A 128 23.72 -14.10 19.42
CA LEU A 128 24.01 -12.91 18.59
C LEU A 128 22.85 -11.90 18.63
N ALA A 129 21.61 -12.37 18.65
CA ALA A 129 20.44 -11.49 18.75
C ALA A 129 20.29 -10.83 20.14
N LEU A 130 20.88 -11.44 21.17
CA LEU A 130 20.86 -10.91 22.54
C LEU A 130 21.99 -9.88 22.79
N ASP A 131 23.06 -9.92 22.00
CA ASP A 131 24.17 -8.96 22.14
C ASP A 131 23.82 -7.61 21.52
N GLU A 132 23.62 -6.60 22.36
CA GLU A 132 23.26 -5.24 21.94
C GLU A 132 24.41 -4.47 21.28
N ARG A 133 25.63 -4.96 21.39
CA ARG A 133 26.84 -4.34 20.80
C ARG A 133 26.99 -4.63 19.32
N ILE A 134 26.30 -5.67 18.82
CA ILE A 134 26.33 -6.02 17.39
C ILE A 134 25.49 -4.99 16.61
N GLU A 135 26.17 -4.25 15.74
CA GLU A 135 25.57 -3.24 14.87
C GLU A 135 25.14 -3.83 13.53
N THR A 136 25.98 -4.69 12.96
CA THR A 136 25.73 -5.34 11.67
C THR A 136 26.24 -6.76 11.65
N VAL A 137 25.65 -7.59 10.78
CA VAL A 137 26.03 -8.97 10.57
C VAL A 137 26.22 -9.20 9.07
N ASP A 138 27.37 -9.77 8.69
CA ASP A 138 27.67 -10.18 7.32
C ASP A 138 27.19 -11.60 7.05
N THR A 139 26.65 -11.84 5.85
CA THR A 139 26.06 -13.12 5.42
C THR A 139 26.96 -13.91 4.47
N GLY A 140 28.27 -13.75 4.52
CA GLY A 140 29.21 -14.56 3.74
C GLY A 140 29.08 -16.08 3.98
N GLU A 141 30.07 -16.86 3.61
CA GLU A 141 30.10 -18.32 3.88
C GLU A 141 30.01 -18.61 5.38
N THR A 142 30.61 -17.77 6.19
CA THR A 142 30.51 -17.74 7.65
C THR A 142 29.88 -16.44 8.11
N VAL A 143 29.16 -16.45 9.23
CA VAL A 143 28.57 -15.26 9.83
C VAL A 143 29.69 -14.40 10.43
N ALA A 144 29.84 -13.17 9.97
CA ALA A 144 30.72 -12.17 10.57
C ALA A 144 29.88 -11.10 11.27
N VAL A 145 30.27 -10.70 12.47
CA VAL A 145 29.60 -9.66 13.25
C VAL A 145 30.46 -8.40 13.28
N HIS A 146 29.79 -7.26 13.32
CA HIS A 146 30.42 -5.96 13.44
C HIS A 146 29.87 -5.27 14.68
N THR A 147 30.76 -4.92 15.59
CA THR A 147 30.49 -4.11 16.77
C THR A 147 31.14 -2.74 16.61
N GLU A 148 30.73 -1.75 17.40
CA GLU A 148 31.34 -0.38 17.38
C GLU A 148 32.84 -0.37 17.35
N ARG A 149 33.49 -1.34 18.00
CA ARG A 149 34.97 -1.36 18.20
C ARG A 149 35.69 -2.46 17.43
N PHE A 150 35.00 -3.53 17.08
CA PHE A 150 35.58 -4.73 16.51
C PHE A 150 34.77 -5.15 15.27
N ALA A 151 35.42 -5.04 14.10
CA ALA A 151 34.77 -5.32 12.83
C ALA A 151 35.83 -5.60 11.71
N PRO A 152 35.66 -6.64 10.88
CA PRO A 152 34.73 -7.77 11.10
C PRO A 152 35.26 -8.73 12.17
N ALA A 153 34.37 -9.39 12.88
CA ALA A 153 34.69 -10.49 13.79
C ALA A 153 33.98 -11.76 13.30
N LEU A 154 34.76 -12.76 12.88
CA LEU A 154 34.21 -14.03 12.36
C LEU A 154 33.62 -14.87 13.49
N THR A 155 32.52 -15.55 13.22
CA THR A 155 31.89 -16.49 14.14
C THR A 155 32.02 -17.92 13.60
N GLU A 156 31.74 -18.91 14.43
CA GLU A 156 31.63 -20.31 14.01
C GLU A 156 30.23 -20.69 13.51
N PHE A 157 29.30 -19.73 13.46
CA PHE A 157 27.94 -19.99 13.05
C PHE A 157 27.80 -20.08 11.53
N GLU A 158 27.04 -21.08 11.07
CA GLU A 158 26.71 -21.20 9.66
C GLU A 158 25.71 -20.13 9.22
N ALA A 159 25.93 -19.57 8.04
CA ALA A 159 25.05 -18.55 7.47
C ALA A 159 23.75 -19.18 6.96
N ALA A 160 22.64 -18.90 7.65
CA ALA A 160 21.31 -19.10 7.13
C ALA A 160 20.72 -17.71 6.80
N PRO A 161 20.67 -17.27 5.52
CA PRO A 161 20.33 -15.90 5.13
C PRO A 161 19.04 -15.38 5.79
N ASP A 162 17.99 -16.20 5.85
CA ASP A 162 16.72 -15.85 6.47
C ASP A 162 16.81 -15.62 7.99
N ARG A 163 17.73 -16.29 8.66
CA ARG A 163 17.94 -16.15 10.10
C ARG A 163 18.86 -14.98 10.41
N VAL A 164 19.90 -14.79 9.61
CA VAL A 164 20.87 -13.71 9.78
C VAL A 164 20.24 -12.36 9.52
N ALA A 165 19.38 -12.23 8.49
CA ALA A 165 18.62 -11.01 8.23
C ALA A 165 17.77 -10.55 9.44
N ARG A 166 17.37 -11.49 10.31
CA ARG A 166 16.61 -11.20 11.55
C ARG A 166 17.49 -10.70 12.69
N LEU A 167 18.76 -11.05 12.70
CA LEU A 167 19.71 -10.57 13.71
C LEU A 167 20.00 -9.09 13.55
N ALA A 168 20.08 -8.64 12.30
CA ALA A 168 20.48 -7.29 11.94
C ALA A 168 19.31 -6.32 11.76
N SER A 169 18.08 -6.70 12.10
CA SER A 169 16.89 -5.91 11.81
C SER A 169 16.47 -5.02 12.99
N GLU A 170 16.17 -3.76 12.68
CA GLU A 170 15.56 -2.78 13.60
C GLU A 170 14.10 -2.58 13.25
N ARG A 171 13.18 -2.90 14.18
CA ARG A 171 11.75 -2.67 13.98
C ARG A 171 11.43 -1.18 14.12
N ARG A 172 10.81 -0.60 13.10
CA ARG A 172 10.36 0.80 13.10
C ARG A 172 8.90 0.96 13.49
N SER A 173 8.03 0.08 12.98
CA SER A 173 6.62 0.05 13.37
C SER A 173 6.06 -1.37 13.24
N ARG A 174 5.03 -1.65 14.04
CA ARG A 174 4.19 -2.84 13.91
C ARG A 174 2.74 -2.38 13.96
N GLU A 175 2.02 -2.71 12.91
CA GLU A 175 0.63 -2.35 12.71
C GLU A 175 -0.15 -3.60 12.35
N THR A 176 -1.47 -3.54 12.36
CA THR A 176 -2.34 -4.62 11.90
C THR A 176 -3.14 -4.17 10.69
N VAL A 177 -3.44 -5.12 9.80
CA VAL A 177 -4.37 -4.96 8.69
C VAL A 177 -5.47 -6.00 8.88
N ASP A 178 -6.71 -5.54 8.94
CA ASP A 178 -7.87 -6.44 8.99
C ASP A 178 -8.20 -6.98 7.60
N PHE A 179 -8.52 -8.26 7.56
CA PHE A 179 -9.06 -8.93 6.38
C PHE A 179 -10.07 -9.98 6.80
N CYS A 180 -11.35 -9.73 6.58
CA CYS A 180 -12.45 -10.65 6.91
C CYS A 180 -12.39 -11.13 8.37
N GLY A 181 -12.09 -10.23 9.31
CA GLY A 181 -11.96 -10.53 10.74
C GLY A 181 -10.62 -11.18 11.16
N TYR A 182 -9.67 -11.35 10.22
CA TYR A 182 -8.31 -11.78 10.54
C TYR A 182 -7.41 -10.55 10.69
N GLU A 183 -6.87 -10.33 11.89
CA GLU A 183 -5.90 -9.27 12.17
C GLU A 183 -4.49 -9.73 11.79
N ILE A 184 -3.98 -9.27 10.65
CA ILE A 184 -2.65 -9.66 10.15
C ILE A 184 -1.63 -8.56 10.46
N PRO A 185 -0.60 -8.87 11.26
CA PRO A 185 0.43 -7.90 11.57
C PRO A 185 1.29 -7.58 10.35
N VAL A 186 1.60 -6.30 10.17
CA VAL A 186 2.59 -5.80 9.22
C VAL A 186 3.68 -5.07 9.97
N VAL A 187 4.93 -5.26 9.56
CA VAL A 187 6.10 -4.72 10.25
C VAL A 187 6.95 -3.94 9.26
N ARG A 188 7.26 -2.68 9.58
CA ARG A 188 8.33 -1.95 8.89
C ARG A 188 9.60 -2.09 9.71
N TYR A 189 10.67 -2.55 9.07
CA TYR A 189 11.95 -2.78 9.74
C TYR A 189 13.11 -2.39 8.82
N ARG A 190 14.22 -1.99 9.44
CA ARG A 190 15.47 -1.75 8.73
C ARG A 190 16.35 -2.99 8.87
N ASP A 191 16.80 -3.50 7.75
CA ASP A 191 17.76 -4.58 7.68
C ASP A 191 19.17 -3.97 7.66
N ARG A 192 20.02 -4.38 8.58
CA ARG A 192 21.41 -3.90 8.70
C ARG A 192 22.43 -4.92 8.22
N THR A 193 22.00 -5.90 7.46
CA THR A 193 22.87 -6.95 6.93
C THR A 193 23.80 -6.40 5.85
N LEU A 194 25.10 -6.60 6.00
CA LEU A 194 26.09 -6.27 4.95
C LEU A 194 25.85 -7.14 3.71
N GLY A 195 26.02 -6.54 2.51
CA GLY A 195 25.78 -7.21 1.22
C GLY A 195 24.40 -6.96 0.63
N THR A 196 23.41 -6.56 1.44
CA THR A 196 22.19 -5.90 0.98
C THR A 196 22.27 -4.42 1.36
N ASP A 197 21.53 -3.54 0.69
CA ASP A 197 21.48 -2.14 1.07
C ASP A 197 20.91 -2.01 2.51
N GLY A 198 21.78 -2.11 3.49
CA GLY A 198 21.46 -2.19 4.92
C GLY A 198 20.80 -0.95 5.50
N PHE A 199 20.60 0.08 4.68
CA PHE A 199 19.87 1.29 5.02
C PHE A 199 18.44 1.26 4.50
N THR A 200 18.08 0.27 3.70
CA THR A 200 16.75 0.17 3.11
C THR A 200 15.72 -0.28 4.15
N LEU A 201 14.72 0.53 4.33
CA LEU A 201 13.54 0.14 5.11
C LEU A 201 12.76 -0.93 4.32
N LYS A 202 12.35 -2.00 4.99
CA LYS A 202 11.59 -3.11 4.43
C LYS A 202 10.19 -3.18 5.05
N TYR A 203 9.26 -3.77 4.31
CA TYR A 203 7.89 -4.03 4.74
C TYR A 203 7.66 -5.55 4.78
N ALA A 204 7.18 -6.07 5.88
CA ALA A 204 6.89 -7.49 6.01
C ALA A 204 5.46 -7.72 6.48
N VAL A 205 4.78 -8.65 5.81
CA VAL A 205 3.49 -9.20 6.24
C VAL A 205 3.76 -10.41 7.12
N ASP A 206 3.21 -10.44 8.33
CA ASP A 206 3.41 -11.51 9.30
C ASP A 206 2.21 -12.47 9.30
N GLU A 207 2.04 -13.17 8.17
CA GLU A 207 0.99 -14.17 8.01
C GLU A 207 1.17 -15.37 8.94
N PRO A 208 0.08 -16.10 9.28
CA PRO A 208 0.15 -17.30 10.08
C PRO A 208 1.17 -18.31 9.53
N PRO A 209 2.00 -18.93 10.38
CA PRO A 209 3.05 -19.84 9.91
C PRO A 209 2.48 -21.13 9.34
N LEU A 210 2.90 -21.50 8.13
CA LEU A 210 2.57 -22.78 7.52
C LEU A 210 3.55 -23.88 7.95
N ARG A 211 3.02 -25.07 8.18
CA ARG A 211 3.78 -26.29 8.48
C ARG A 211 3.93 -27.17 7.22
N PRO A 212 4.86 -28.10 7.17
CA PRO A 212 4.95 -29.06 6.07
C PRO A 212 3.59 -29.75 5.81
N GLY A 213 3.14 -29.77 4.56
CA GLY A 213 1.87 -30.35 4.12
C GLY A 213 0.63 -29.46 4.25
N ASP A 214 0.75 -28.25 4.83
CA ASP A 214 -0.41 -27.34 4.93
C ASP A 214 -0.78 -26.71 3.59
N ARG A 215 0.20 -26.38 2.76
CA ARG A 215 -0.06 -25.87 1.40
C ARG A 215 -0.91 -26.86 0.61
N ASP A 216 -0.58 -28.15 0.68
CA ASP A 216 -1.36 -29.20 0.01
C ASP A 216 -2.80 -29.30 0.54
N ARG A 217 -3.01 -29.05 1.84
CA ARG A 217 -4.36 -29.03 2.45
C ARG A 217 -5.15 -27.84 1.99
N ILE A 218 -4.55 -26.64 2.02
CA ILE A 218 -5.16 -25.39 1.53
C ILE A 218 -5.55 -25.54 0.06
N ASP A 219 -4.67 -26.06 -0.78
CA ASP A 219 -4.92 -26.26 -2.21
C ASP A 219 -6.01 -27.30 -2.49
N ARG A 220 -6.08 -28.38 -1.69
CA ARG A 220 -7.19 -29.34 -1.81
C ARG A 220 -8.52 -28.72 -1.39
N CYS A 221 -8.55 -28.03 -0.26
CA CYS A 221 -9.74 -27.33 0.22
C CYS A 221 -10.23 -26.32 -0.82
N ARG A 222 -9.33 -25.50 -1.37
CA ARG A 222 -9.65 -24.53 -2.40
C ARG A 222 -10.24 -25.17 -3.67
N ARG A 223 -9.64 -26.28 -4.15
CA ARG A 223 -10.17 -27.02 -5.30
C ARG A 223 -11.55 -27.62 -5.06
N GLN A 224 -11.81 -28.12 -3.85
CA GLN A 224 -13.12 -28.66 -3.48
C GLN A 224 -14.18 -27.55 -3.41
N LEU A 225 -13.84 -26.39 -2.85
CA LEU A 225 -14.74 -25.23 -2.81
C LEU A 225 -15.07 -24.73 -4.23
N LEU A 226 -14.07 -24.61 -5.10
CA LEU A 226 -14.30 -24.23 -6.49
C LEU A 226 -15.13 -25.27 -7.28
N ALA A 227 -14.99 -26.55 -6.98
CA ALA A 227 -15.80 -27.60 -7.61
C ALA A 227 -17.28 -27.58 -7.17
N THR A 228 -17.61 -26.90 -6.08
CA THR A 228 -18.97 -26.72 -5.55
C THR A 228 -19.40 -25.25 -5.56
N ALA A 229 -18.78 -24.41 -6.38
CA ALA A 229 -19.04 -22.96 -6.47
C ALA A 229 -20.49 -22.63 -6.84
N ASP A 230 -21.17 -23.51 -7.56
CA ASP A 230 -22.60 -23.34 -7.93
C ASP A 230 -23.55 -23.46 -6.70
N GLU A 231 -23.08 -23.97 -5.57
CA GLU A 231 -23.89 -24.20 -4.37
C GLU A 231 -23.87 -23.02 -3.38
N PHE A 232 -22.99 -22.03 -3.57
CA PHE A 232 -22.83 -20.89 -2.67
C PHE A 232 -22.16 -19.72 -3.39
N ASP A 233 -22.29 -18.54 -2.80
CA ASP A 233 -21.61 -17.35 -3.28
C ASP A 233 -20.12 -17.39 -2.88
N VAL A 234 -19.23 -17.49 -3.86
CA VAL A 234 -17.78 -17.51 -3.66
C VAL A 234 -17.24 -16.13 -3.27
N ASP A 235 -17.98 -15.07 -3.56
CA ASP A 235 -17.62 -13.70 -3.20
C ASP A 235 -18.06 -13.34 -1.76
N ASP A 236 -18.85 -14.22 -1.10
CA ASP A 236 -19.22 -14.06 0.31
C ASP A 236 -18.15 -14.68 1.24
N PRO A 237 -17.37 -13.86 1.98
CA PRO A 237 -16.32 -14.33 2.87
C PRO A 237 -16.80 -15.30 3.93
N ASP A 238 -17.98 -15.05 4.53
CA ASP A 238 -18.54 -15.85 5.62
C ASP A 238 -18.97 -17.24 5.11
N ALA A 239 -19.54 -17.30 3.91
CA ALA A 239 -19.90 -18.55 3.27
C ALA A 239 -18.67 -19.40 2.93
N VAL A 240 -17.63 -18.78 2.37
CA VAL A 240 -16.34 -19.42 2.06
C VAL A 240 -15.67 -19.92 3.34
N GLU A 241 -15.56 -19.07 4.37
CA GLU A 241 -14.91 -19.42 5.64
C GLU A 241 -15.63 -20.59 6.33
N THR A 242 -16.94 -20.55 6.42
CA THR A 242 -17.75 -21.60 7.07
C THR A 242 -17.53 -22.96 6.39
N ARG A 243 -17.48 -22.98 5.05
CA ARG A 243 -17.23 -24.21 4.28
C ARG A 243 -15.78 -24.66 4.38
N ALA A 244 -14.84 -23.73 4.27
CA ALA A 244 -13.41 -24.01 4.42
C ALA A 244 -13.11 -24.64 5.79
N ARG A 245 -13.65 -24.07 6.87
CA ARG A 245 -13.52 -24.61 8.23
C ARG A 245 -14.10 -26.01 8.36
N ARG A 246 -15.19 -26.30 7.69
CA ARG A 246 -15.77 -27.64 7.68
C ARG A 246 -14.83 -28.65 7.02
N LEU A 247 -14.40 -28.36 5.78
CA LEU A 247 -13.49 -29.22 5.01
C LEU A 247 -12.14 -29.42 5.70
N LEU A 248 -11.53 -28.36 6.18
CA LEU A 248 -10.26 -28.40 6.90
C LEU A 248 -10.39 -29.13 8.24
N ARG A 249 -11.50 -29.00 8.95
CA ARG A 249 -11.76 -29.72 10.18
C ARG A 249 -11.84 -31.23 9.93
N ASP A 250 -12.50 -31.65 8.87
CA ASP A 250 -12.60 -33.07 8.49
C ASP A 250 -11.22 -33.65 8.16
N GLU A 251 -10.35 -32.86 7.51
CA GLU A 251 -8.95 -33.26 7.25
C GLU A 251 -8.06 -33.24 8.50
N LEU A 252 -8.24 -32.29 9.41
CA LEU A 252 -7.45 -32.16 10.63
C LEU A 252 -7.89 -33.11 11.75
N THR A 253 -9.17 -33.43 11.84
CA THR A 253 -9.73 -34.35 12.87
C THR A 253 -9.68 -35.80 12.51
N ALA A 254 -9.12 -36.14 11.35
CA ALA A 254 -8.69 -37.44 10.96
C ALA A 254 -9.74 -38.50 10.61
N ALA A 255 -9.98 -38.55 9.36
CA ALA A 255 -10.29 -39.79 8.67
C ALA A 255 -9.09 -40.76 8.55
N THR A 256 -7.89 -40.41 9.08
CA THR A 256 -6.73 -41.30 9.02
C THR A 256 -6.53 -42.05 10.36
N PRO A 257 -6.32 -43.38 10.34
CA PRO A 257 -6.07 -44.17 11.53
C PRO A 257 -4.92 -43.66 12.41
N SER A 258 -3.91 -43.02 11.80
CA SER A 258 -2.76 -42.45 12.51
C SER A 258 -3.13 -41.21 13.35
N ALA A 259 -4.00 -40.37 12.85
CA ALA A 259 -4.43 -39.16 13.57
C ALA A 259 -5.45 -39.51 14.67
N TRP A 260 -6.33 -40.49 14.44
CA TRP A 260 -7.18 -41.08 15.50
C TRP A 260 -6.35 -41.69 16.63
N LEU A 261 -5.28 -42.41 16.28
CA LEU A 261 -4.32 -42.97 17.27
C LEU A 261 -3.61 -41.87 18.05
N THR A 262 -3.21 -40.76 17.38
CA THR A 262 -2.56 -39.61 18.02
C THR A 262 -3.52 -38.89 18.94
N ALA A 263 -4.75 -38.62 18.51
CA ALA A 263 -5.80 -38.00 19.33
C ALA A 263 -6.19 -38.89 20.52
N SER A 264 -6.28 -40.21 20.31
CA SER A 264 -6.57 -41.16 21.38
C SER A 264 -5.42 -41.22 22.39
N ARG A 265 -4.17 -41.24 21.95
CA ARG A 265 -2.98 -41.15 22.82
C ARG A 265 -2.93 -39.85 23.59
N ALA A 266 -3.27 -38.73 22.98
CA ALA A 266 -3.34 -37.44 23.65
C ALA A 266 -4.43 -37.41 24.73
N ARG A 267 -5.63 -37.97 24.45
CA ARG A 267 -6.71 -38.13 25.44
C ARG A 267 -6.30 -39.04 26.62
N VAL A 268 -5.71 -40.19 26.34
CA VAL A 268 -5.24 -41.09 27.40
C VAL A 268 -4.15 -40.43 28.23
N ARG A 269 -3.21 -39.71 27.61
CA ARG A 269 -2.19 -38.96 28.34
C ARG A 269 -2.78 -37.83 29.20
N ARG A 270 -3.83 -37.12 28.75
CA ARG A 270 -4.54 -36.14 29.58
C ARG A 270 -5.15 -36.80 30.82
N LEU A 271 -5.88 -37.89 30.63
CA LEU A 271 -6.47 -38.62 31.74
C LEU A 271 -5.42 -39.12 32.73
N LEU A 272 -4.26 -39.59 32.24
CA LEU A 272 -3.15 -40.01 33.10
C LEU A 272 -2.47 -38.80 33.78
N ALA A 273 -2.43 -37.66 33.12
CA ALA A 273 -1.91 -36.41 33.69
C ALA A 273 -2.83 -35.86 34.79
N ASP A 274 -4.15 -35.96 34.60
CA ASP A 274 -5.14 -35.54 35.60
C ASP A 274 -5.06 -36.43 36.86
N CYS A 275 -4.48 -37.63 36.72
CA CYS A 275 -4.22 -38.55 37.83
C CYS A 275 -2.76 -38.50 38.33
N ASP A 276 -1.95 -37.55 37.89
CA ASP A 276 -0.51 -37.43 38.21
C ASP A 276 0.37 -38.65 37.76
N LEU A 277 -0.15 -39.45 36.87
CA LEU A 277 0.53 -40.67 36.38
C LEU A 277 1.32 -40.44 35.07
N ALA A 278 1.16 -39.30 34.43
CA ALA A 278 1.91 -38.95 33.22
C ALA A 278 2.09 -37.42 33.09
N ALA A 279 3.10 -37.02 32.30
CA ALA A 279 3.21 -35.61 31.92
C ALA A 279 2.04 -35.19 31.00
N PRO A 280 1.40 -33.99 31.24
CA PRO A 280 0.34 -33.51 30.36
C PRO A 280 0.81 -33.42 28.93
N PRO A 281 -0.06 -33.71 27.94
CA PRO A 281 0.32 -33.55 26.56
C PRO A 281 0.68 -32.07 26.34
N VAL A 282 1.79 -31.79 25.62
CA VAL A 282 2.00 -30.47 25.05
C VAL A 282 0.78 -30.24 24.18
N GLU A 283 -0.02 -29.22 24.51
CA GLU A 283 -1.05 -28.83 23.57
C GLU A 283 -0.32 -28.39 22.31
N PRO A 284 -0.49 -29.06 21.15
CA PRO A 284 -0.22 -28.40 19.90
C PRO A 284 -1.00 -27.10 19.97
N ALA A 285 -0.49 -26.00 19.42
CA ALA A 285 -1.27 -24.80 19.21
C ALA A 285 -2.67 -25.26 18.80
N VAL A 286 -3.65 -24.98 19.68
CA VAL A 286 -4.87 -25.78 19.81
C VAL A 286 -5.55 -25.87 18.45
N ALA A 287 -6.20 -26.98 18.15
CA ALA A 287 -6.91 -27.19 16.89
C ALA A 287 -7.75 -26.00 16.38
N PRO A 288 -8.37 -25.12 17.22
CA PRO A 288 -8.97 -23.87 16.79
C PRO A 288 -8.00 -22.89 16.13
N ASP A 289 -6.86 -22.58 16.76
CA ASP A 289 -5.88 -21.63 16.21
C ASP A 289 -5.32 -22.12 14.89
N ARG A 290 -5.15 -23.44 14.76
CA ARG A 290 -4.66 -24.06 13.53
C ARG A 290 -5.69 -24.02 12.41
N LEU A 291 -6.96 -24.18 12.77
CA LEU A 291 -8.06 -24.09 11.82
C LEU A 291 -8.20 -22.65 11.31
N ASP A 292 -8.04 -21.68 12.20
CA ASP A 292 -8.05 -20.25 11.85
C ASP A 292 -6.89 -19.90 10.91
N ASP A 293 -5.67 -20.36 11.23
CA ASP A 293 -4.49 -20.18 10.38
C ASP A 293 -4.71 -20.70 8.95
N LEU A 294 -5.26 -21.91 8.80
CA LEU A 294 -5.48 -22.51 7.48
C LEU A 294 -6.67 -21.88 6.75
N SER A 295 -7.75 -21.55 7.47
CA SER A 295 -8.92 -20.89 6.92
C SER A 295 -8.57 -19.51 6.37
N TYR A 296 -7.72 -18.75 7.06
CA TYR A 296 -7.19 -17.48 6.56
C TYR A 296 -6.63 -17.62 5.12
N TYR A 297 -5.78 -18.63 4.89
CA TYR A 297 -5.17 -18.80 3.56
C TYR A 297 -6.20 -19.17 2.50
N VAL A 298 -7.22 -19.96 2.84
CA VAL A 298 -8.29 -20.31 1.90
C VAL A 298 -9.11 -19.09 1.54
N VAL A 299 -9.53 -18.28 2.53
CA VAL A 299 -10.29 -17.05 2.31
C VAL A 299 -9.43 -16.03 1.56
N ARG A 300 -8.17 -15.84 1.96
CA ARG A 300 -7.22 -14.96 1.26
C ARG A 300 -7.09 -15.30 -0.23
N ASP A 301 -7.01 -16.58 -0.56
CA ASP A 301 -6.78 -17.05 -1.93
C ASP A 301 -8.06 -17.17 -2.76
N LEU A 302 -9.25 -17.23 -2.18
CA LEU A 302 -10.53 -17.28 -2.91
C LEU A 302 -11.21 -15.90 -2.97
N VAL A 303 -11.41 -15.25 -1.84
CA VAL A 303 -12.13 -13.98 -1.71
C VAL A 303 -11.20 -12.78 -1.84
N GLY A 304 -10.01 -12.84 -1.27
CA GLY A 304 -9.01 -11.78 -1.33
C GLY A 304 -8.22 -11.79 -2.64
N GLU A 305 -7.21 -10.97 -2.72
CA GLU A 305 -6.30 -10.81 -3.86
C GLU A 305 -5.05 -11.71 -3.74
N GLY A 306 -5.21 -12.91 -3.19
CA GLY A 306 -4.11 -13.85 -2.99
C GLY A 306 -3.00 -13.31 -2.09
N ARG A 307 -1.74 -13.47 -2.47
CA ARG A 307 -0.58 -13.00 -1.68
C ARG A 307 -0.53 -11.48 -1.52
N LEU A 308 -1.22 -10.72 -2.36
CA LEU A 308 -1.26 -9.26 -2.30
C LEU A 308 -2.42 -8.73 -1.44
N THR A 309 -3.28 -9.58 -0.89
CA THR A 309 -4.44 -9.18 -0.10
C THR A 309 -4.09 -8.17 0.99
N ILE A 310 -3.09 -8.46 1.80
CA ILE A 310 -2.73 -7.59 2.92
C ILE A 310 -2.14 -6.24 2.47
N PRO A 311 -1.10 -6.19 1.59
CA PRO A 311 -0.58 -4.90 1.15
C PRO A 311 -1.59 -4.09 0.32
N LEU A 312 -2.53 -4.73 -0.39
CA LEU A 312 -3.57 -4.02 -1.13
C LEU A 312 -4.67 -3.45 -0.22
N ARG A 313 -4.80 -3.94 1.01
CA ARG A 313 -5.72 -3.43 2.03
C ARG A 313 -5.08 -2.47 3.03
N ASP A 314 -3.76 -2.40 3.08
CA ASP A 314 -3.06 -1.45 3.96
C ASP A 314 -3.24 -0.01 3.47
N GLU A 315 -4.06 0.77 4.16
CA GLU A 315 -4.39 2.17 3.80
C GLU A 315 -3.19 3.12 3.88
N ARG A 316 -2.12 2.70 4.55
CA ARG A 316 -0.87 3.45 4.67
C ARG A 316 0.02 3.34 3.43
N LEU A 317 -0.39 2.51 2.46
CA LEU A 317 0.32 2.32 1.20
C LEU A 317 -0.40 3.03 0.05
N ASP A 318 0.39 3.71 -0.79
CA ASP A 318 -0.05 4.34 -2.03
C ASP A 318 -0.01 3.41 -3.23
N ALA A 319 0.97 2.50 -3.25
CA ALA A 319 1.16 1.59 -4.36
C ALA A 319 1.82 0.28 -3.94
N VAL A 320 1.49 -0.77 -4.72
CA VAL A 320 2.11 -2.09 -4.67
C VAL A 320 2.59 -2.43 -6.07
N GLU A 321 3.86 -2.75 -6.23
CA GLU A 321 4.46 -3.11 -7.51
C GLU A 321 5.09 -4.51 -7.40
N ALA A 322 4.96 -5.34 -8.43
CA ALA A 322 5.60 -6.65 -8.46
C ALA A 322 6.15 -7.00 -9.84
N SER A 323 7.34 -7.57 -9.85
CA SER A 323 7.95 -8.21 -11.01
C SER A 323 8.75 -9.44 -10.56
N VAL A 324 9.10 -10.31 -11.51
CA VAL A 324 9.90 -11.51 -11.19
C VAL A 324 11.31 -11.13 -10.73
N GLU A 325 11.90 -10.09 -11.29
CA GLU A 325 13.28 -9.67 -10.98
C GLU A 325 13.38 -8.86 -9.70
N SER A 326 12.47 -7.91 -9.48
CA SER A 326 12.53 -7.00 -8.33
C SER A 326 11.72 -7.46 -7.12
N GLY A 327 11.00 -8.57 -7.24
CA GLY A 327 10.07 -9.03 -6.20
C GLY A 327 8.89 -8.09 -6.02
N VAL A 328 8.30 -8.10 -4.84
CA VAL A 328 7.20 -7.20 -4.47
C VAL A 328 7.72 -6.02 -3.68
N THR A 329 7.39 -4.82 -4.12
CA THR A 329 7.72 -3.57 -3.44
C THR A 329 6.44 -2.78 -3.14
N VAL A 330 6.44 -2.06 -2.03
CA VAL A 330 5.33 -1.18 -1.64
C VAL A 330 5.80 0.26 -1.49
N ARG A 331 4.93 1.21 -1.73
CA ARG A 331 5.20 2.62 -1.53
C ARG A 331 4.30 3.17 -0.43
N PRO A 332 4.89 3.62 0.71
CA PRO A 332 4.15 4.26 1.78
C PRO A 332 3.61 5.62 1.37
N ARG A 333 2.47 5.98 1.95
CA ARG A 333 1.81 7.29 1.75
C ARG A 333 2.52 8.43 2.49
N ASP A 334 3.18 8.12 3.60
CA ASP A 334 3.88 9.10 4.45
C ASP A 334 5.14 9.73 3.81
N GLY A 335 5.52 9.30 2.62
CA GLY A 335 6.67 9.81 1.88
C GLY A 335 8.03 9.50 2.51
N ALA A 336 8.07 8.78 3.64
CA ALA A 336 9.30 8.47 4.38
C ALA A 336 10.29 7.61 3.59
N ALA A 337 9.80 6.85 2.60
CA ALA A 337 10.62 6.09 1.68
C ALA A 337 9.94 5.97 0.32
N ARG A 338 10.74 5.96 -0.76
CA ARG A 338 10.19 5.87 -2.12
C ARG A 338 9.60 4.51 -2.44
N ARG A 339 10.28 3.42 -2.07
CA ARG A 339 9.86 2.02 -2.24
C ARG A 339 10.44 1.16 -1.13
N LEU A 340 9.64 0.26 -0.58
CA LEU A 340 10.04 -0.71 0.43
C LEU A 340 9.96 -2.11 -0.16
N PRO A 341 11.03 -2.88 -0.23
CA PRO A 341 10.98 -4.31 -0.51
C PRO A 341 10.13 -5.05 0.52
N THR A 342 9.45 -6.12 0.09
CA THR A 342 8.61 -6.94 0.97
C THR A 342 9.17 -8.34 1.15
N ASN A 343 8.55 -9.12 2.05
CA ASN A 343 8.79 -10.55 2.18
C ASN A 343 7.86 -11.42 1.32
N ILE A 344 7.15 -10.80 0.37
CA ILE A 344 6.26 -11.51 -0.56
C ILE A 344 7.05 -11.83 -1.83
N GLU A 345 7.08 -13.10 -2.19
CA GLU A 345 7.81 -13.59 -3.35
C GLU A 345 6.86 -14.24 -4.36
N PHE A 346 7.12 -14.01 -5.63
CA PHE A 346 6.46 -14.65 -6.75
C PHE A 346 7.50 -15.26 -7.69
N ASP A 347 7.23 -16.47 -8.14
CA ASP A 347 7.84 -16.97 -9.37
C ASP A 347 7.04 -16.49 -10.61
N ALA A 348 7.54 -16.76 -11.81
CA ALA A 348 6.92 -16.27 -13.03
C ALA A 348 5.49 -16.81 -13.25
N ASP A 349 5.19 -18.01 -12.79
CA ASP A 349 3.89 -18.64 -12.99
C ASP A 349 2.87 -18.11 -11.98
N SER A 350 3.23 -18.01 -10.72
CA SER A 350 2.37 -17.46 -9.67
C SER A 350 2.10 -15.95 -9.87
N LEU A 351 3.09 -15.18 -10.38
CA LEU A 351 2.86 -13.78 -10.71
C LEU A 351 1.93 -13.65 -11.94
N ARG A 352 2.07 -14.53 -12.93
CA ARG A 352 1.15 -14.56 -14.08
C ARG A 352 -0.28 -14.87 -13.67
N GLU A 353 -0.48 -15.81 -12.76
CA GLU A 353 -1.79 -16.11 -12.20
C GLU A 353 -2.36 -14.90 -11.44
N GLN A 354 -1.54 -14.24 -10.63
CA GLN A 354 -1.92 -13.04 -9.89
C GLN A 354 -2.34 -11.89 -10.80
N VAL A 355 -1.58 -11.65 -11.88
CA VAL A 355 -1.87 -10.64 -12.91
C VAL A 355 -3.22 -10.92 -13.59
N ARG A 356 -3.46 -12.18 -13.99
CA ARG A 356 -4.75 -12.57 -14.61
C ARG A 356 -5.91 -12.44 -13.65
N ARG A 357 -5.71 -12.77 -12.38
CA ARG A 357 -6.74 -12.64 -11.34
C ARG A 357 -7.19 -11.19 -11.18
N LEU A 358 -6.24 -10.26 -11.08
CA LEU A 358 -6.56 -8.83 -10.98
C LEU A 358 -7.21 -8.29 -12.27
N ALA A 359 -6.80 -8.78 -13.43
CA ALA A 359 -7.43 -8.42 -14.71
C ALA A 359 -8.89 -8.88 -14.75
N ALA A 360 -9.16 -10.13 -14.39
CA ALA A 360 -10.51 -10.68 -14.32
C ALA A 360 -11.40 -9.95 -13.31
N ALA A 361 -10.87 -9.59 -12.13
CA ALA A 361 -11.57 -8.78 -11.14
C ALA A 361 -11.94 -7.38 -11.68
N GLY A 362 -11.14 -6.84 -12.61
CA GLY A 362 -11.42 -5.61 -13.35
C GLY A 362 -12.23 -5.81 -14.64
N GLY A 363 -12.78 -7.01 -14.87
CA GLY A 363 -13.62 -7.32 -16.03
C GLY A 363 -12.87 -7.50 -17.35
N THR A 364 -11.55 -7.77 -17.32
CA THR A 364 -10.70 -7.89 -18.51
C THR A 364 -9.91 -9.19 -18.52
N ASP A 365 -9.89 -9.88 -19.66
CA ASP A 365 -9.07 -11.07 -19.86
C ASP A 365 -7.74 -10.73 -20.54
N LEU A 366 -6.65 -11.10 -19.88
CA LEU A 366 -5.31 -10.99 -20.45
C LEU A 366 -4.92 -12.25 -21.23
N SER A 367 -4.48 -12.05 -22.46
CA SER A 367 -4.08 -13.12 -23.37
C SER A 367 -2.75 -12.79 -24.06
N ALA A 368 -2.27 -13.73 -24.90
CA ALA A 368 -1.12 -13.47 -25.75
C ALA A 368 -1.36 -12.37 -26.81
N GLN A 369 -2.63 -12.06 -27.12
CA GLN A 369 -3.02 -11.02 -28.08
C GLN A 369 -3.23 -9.67 -27.40
N THR A 370 -3.73 -9.69 -26.16
CA THR A 370 -3.91 -8.52 -25.29
C THR A 370 -3.07 -8.71 -24.03
N PRO A 371 -1.72 -8.51 -24.12
CA PRO A 371 -0.82 -8.86 -23.01
C PRO A 371 -0.79 -7.83 -21.88
N THR A 372 -1.40 -6.67 -22.07
CA THR A 372 -1.45 -5.60 -21.08
C THR A 372 -2.88 -5.11 -20.86
N ALA A 373 -3.19 -4.69 -19.64
CA ALA A 373 -4.44 -4.02 -19.33
C ALA A 373 -4.25 -2.99 -18.22
N THR A 374 -5.06 -1.95 -18.26
CA THR A 374 -5.28 -1.05 -17.12
C THR A 374 -6.71 -1.24 -16.67
N VAL A 375 -6.90 -1.67 -15.42
CA VAL A 375 -8.22 -1.97 -14.86
C VAL A 375 -8.36 -1.35 -13.49
N THR A 376 -9.60 -1.08 -13.10
CA THR A 376 -9.93 -0.64 -11.75
C THR A 376 -10.56 -1.80 -10.98
N VAL A 377 -10.00 -2.14 -9.83
CA VAL A 377 -10.48 -3.20 -8.94
C VAL A 377 -10.97 -2.59 -7.63
N ARG A 378 -12.09 -3.09 -7.13
CA ARG A 378 -12.60 -2.77 -5.79
C ARG A 378 -12.57 -4.04 -4.96
N PRO A 379 -11.61 -4.16 -4.02
CA PRO A 379 -11.52 -5.34 -3.18
C PRO A 379 -12.77 -5.49 -2.30
N SER A 380 -13.31 -6.68 -2.20
CA SER A 380 -14.48 -6.98 -1.38
C SER A 380 -14.26 -6.59 0.08
N GLY A 381 -15.28 -5.97 0.71
CA GLY A 381 -15.20 -5.57 2.12
C GLY A 381 -14.32 -4.33 2.40
N THR A 382 -13.98 -3.54 1.38
CA THR A 382 -13.27 -2.26 1.54
C THR A 382 -13.86 -1.19 0.64
N ASP A 383 -13.74 0.09 1.04
CA ASP A 383 -14.08 1.23 0.18
C ASP A 383 -12.93 1.60 -0.78
N ALA A 384 -11.84 0.81 -0.75
CA ALA A 384 -10.67 1.08 -1.55
C ALA A 384 -10.95 0.87 -3.05
N THR A 385 -10.49 1.81 -3.84
CA THR A 385 -10.43 1.69 -5.30
C THR A 385 -8.98 1.57 -5.72
N LEU A 386 -8.64 0.52 -6.47
CA LEU A 386 -7.30 0.18 -6.90
C LEU A 386 -7.19 0.32 -8.42
N ASP A 387 -6.28 1.16 -8.88
CA ASP A 387 -5.93 1.27 -10.31
C ASP A 387 -4.76 0.33 -10.60
N CYS A 388 -5.01 -0.69 -11.41
CA CYS A 388 -4.08 -1.76 -11.70
C CYS A 388 -3.57 -1.64 -13.14
N THR A 389 -2.26 -1.47 -13.31
CA THR A 389 -1.58 -1.64 -14.61
C THR A 389 -0.92 -3.00 -14.62
N LEU A 390 -1.35 -3.86 -15.53
CA LEU A 390 -1.05 -5.28 -15.57
C LEU A 390 -0.38 -5.65 -16.86
N GLY A 391 0.64 -6.52 -16.84
CA GLY A 391 1.35 -6.98 -18.00
C GLY A 391 1.76 -8.46 -17.93
N LEU A 392 1.57 -9.19 -19.03
CA LEU A 392 2.14 -10.51 -19.27
C LEU A 392 3.50 -10.40 -19.98
N ALA A 393 4.33 -11.42 -19.91
CA ALA A 393 5.74 -11.48 -20.35
C ALA A 393 6.07 -11.05 -21.79
N ARG A 394 5.08 -10.66 -22.62
CA ARG A 394 5.33 -10.26 -24.02
C ARG A 394 5.81 -8.83 -24.23
N THR A 395 5.65 -7.97 -23.21
CA THR A 395 5.98 -6.54 -23.31
C THR A 395 7.30 -6.19 -22.64
N THR A 396 7.85 -7.10 -21.84
CA THR A 396 9.15 -6.96 -21.20
C THR A 396 9.88 -8.29 -21.21
N ASP A 397 11.20 -8.29 -21.38
CA ASP A 397 12.05 -9.48 -21.25
C ASP A 397 12.04 -10.03 -19.80
N SER A 398 11.57 -9.23 -18.84
CA SER A 398 11.55 -9.51 -17.40
C SER A 398 10.35 -10.33 -16.91
N GLY A 399 9.47 -10.80 -17.79
CA GLY A 399 8.30 -11.61 -17.39
C GLY A 399 7.05 -10.81 -16.99
N PRO A 400 6.09 -11.43 -16.31
CA PRO A 400 4.87 -10.75 -15.87
C PRO A 400 5.18 -9.66 -14.84
N GLN A 401 4.37 -8.59 -14.86
CA GLN A 401 4.51 -7.45 -13.95
C GLN A 401 3.15 -6.85 -13.60
N LEU A 402 3.07 -6.21 -12.45
CA LEU A 402 1.92 -5.42 -12.04
C LEU A 402 2.34 -4.17 -11.28
N SER A 403 1.53 -3.14 -11.43
CA SER A 403 1.60 -1.92 -10.62
C SER A 403 0.19 -1.57 -10.20
N VAL A 404 -0.06 -1.59 -8.90
CA VAL A 404 -1.35 -1.26 -8.30
C VAL A 404 -1.20 0.03 -7.53
N ARG A 405 -2.07 0.99 -7.78
CA ARG A 405 -2.15 2.25 -7.04
C ARG A 405 -3.48 2.34 -6.31
N ARG A 406 -3.41 2.67 -5.05
CA ARG A 406 -4.61 2.94 -4.26
C ARG A 406 -5.08 4.36 -4.56
N ARG A 407 -6.35 4.48 -4.91
CA ARG A 407 -7.01 5.78 -5.01
C ARG A 407 -7.37 6.25 -3.60
N PRO A 408 -7.19 7.54 -3.25
CA PRO A 408 -7.73 8.07 -2.00
C PRO A 408 -9.24 7.81 -1.92
N ALA A 409 -9.73 7.42 -0.75
CA ALA A 409 -11.17 7.22 -0.54
C ALA A 409 -11.92 8.55 -0.77
N ASP A 410 -11.39 9.62 -0.20
CA ASP A 410 -11.86 10.98 -0.42
C ASP A 410 -10.76 11.78 -1.13
N PRO A 411 -10.95 12.15 -2.40
CA PRO A 411 -10.06 13.09 -3.07
C PRO A 411 -10.18 14.46 -2.37
N PRO A 412 -9.07 15.21 -2.22
CA PRO A 412 -9.12 16.50 -1.58
C PRO A 412 -10.07 17.45 -2.32
N THR A 413 -10.88 18.17 -1.58
CA THR A 413 -11.84 19.14 -2.08
C THR A 413 -11.18 20.47 -2.44
N ALA A 414 -11.87 21.35 -3.16
CA ALA A 414 -11.34 22.67 -3.46
C ALA A 414 -11.11 23.53 -2.20
N PRO A 415 -11.98 23.56 -1.18
CA PRO A 415 -11.69 24.24 0.09
C PRO A 415 -10.42 23.75 0.77
N GLU A 416 -10.17 22.43 0.84
CA GLU A 416 -8.92 21.88 1.38
C GLU A 416 -7.69 22.31 0.58
N LEU A 417 -7.78 22.32 -0.75
CA LEU A 417 -6.68 22.77 -1.60
C LEU A 417 -6.41 24.26 -1.43
N VAL A 418 -7.44 25.07 -1.19
CA VAL A 418 -7.31 26.50 -0.90
C VAL A 418 -6.69 26.72 0.48
N ALA A 419 -7.17 26.03 1.51
CA ALA A 419 -6.62 26.10 2.87
C ALA A 419 -5.14 25.71 2.90
N ALA A 420 -4.74 24.72 2.08
CA ALA A 420 -3.35 24.28 1.93
C ALA A 420 -2.48 25.16 1.00
N ASP A 421 -2.96 26.29 0.53
CA ASP A 421 -2.26 27.17 -0.44
C ASP A 421 -1.83 26.45 -1.73
N ARG A 422 -2.61 25.47 -2.19
CA ARG A 422 -2.36 24.71 -3.43
C ARG A 422 -3.18 25.22 -4.62
N LEU A 423 -4.29 25.90 -4.34
CA LEU A 423 -5.25 26.44 -5.31
C LEU A 423 -5.73 27.80 -4.83
N PRO A 424 -5.65 28.88 -5.62
CA PRO A 424 -6.20 30.17 -5.20
C PRO A 424 -7.73 30.17 -5.22
N ALA A 425 -8.37 30.76 -4.22
CA ALA A 425 -9.84 30.84 -4.13
C ALA A 425 -10.47 31.52 -5.37
N GLY A 426 -9.78 32.49 -5.97
CA GLY A 426 -10.21 33.11 -7.22
C GLY A 426 -10.26 32.15 -8.40
N ALA A 427 -9.35 31.16 -8.48
CA ALA A 427 -9.40 30.14 -9.54
C ALA A 427 -10.61 29.21 -9.39
N VAL A 428 -10.97 28.88 -8.15
CA VAL A 428 -12.20 28.11 -7.88
C VAL A 428 -13.43 28.90 -8.28
N ALA A 429 -13.50 30.18 -7.89
CA ALA A 429 -14.59 31.09 -8.25
C ALA A 429 -14.75 31.25 -9.77
N LEU A 430 -13.64 31.37 -10.50
CA LEU A 430 -13.62 31.41 -11.96
C LEU A 430 -14.16 30.14 -12.58
N CYS A 431 -13.67 28.98 -12.13
CA CYS A 431 -14.12 27.65 -12.61
C CYS A 431 -15.62 27.44 -12.30
N TRP A 432 -16.08 27.86 -11.13
CA TRP A 432 -17.49 27.81 -10.76
C TRP A 432 -18.36 28.65 -11.71
N LEU A 433 -17.97 29.94 -11.94
CA LEU A 433 -18.68 30.83 -12.87
C LEU A 433 -18.71 30.24 -14.31
N LEU A 434 -17.59 29.68 -14.77
CA LEU A 434 -17.51 29.03 -16.06
C LEU A 434 -18.37 27.77 -16.13
N ALA A 435 -18.44 26.96 -15.06
CA ALA A 435 -19.28 25.75 -15.02
C ALA A 435 -20.77 26.08 -15.16
N GLU A 436 -21.25 27.16 -14.55
CA GLU A 436 -22.64 27.64 -14.69
C GLU A 436 -22.98 28.08 -16.12
N THR A 437 -21.99 28.62 -16.82
CA THR A 437 -22.18 29.17 -18.17
C THR A 437 -21.74 28.23 -19.29
N ARG A 438 -21.60 26.92 -19.00
CA ARG A 438 -21.08 25.90 -19.93
C ARG A 438 -19.72 26.31 -20.51
N GLY A 439 -18.85 26.89 -19.68
CA GLY A 439 -17.51 27.29 -20.06
C GLY A 439 -16.57 26.13 -20.31
N THR A 440 -15.44 26.44 -20.89
CA THR A 440 -14.43 25.47 -21.31
C THR A 440 -13.14 25.67 -20.53
N ILE A 441 -12.75 24.67 -19.74
CA ILE A 441 -11.63 24.72 -18.81
C ILE A 441 -10.64 23.60 -19.15
N ALA A 442 -9.36 23.92 -19.26
CA ALA A 442 -8.29 22.92 -19.34
C ALA A 442 -7.35 23.01 -18.14
N ILE A 443 -7.01 21.88 -17.55
CA ILE A 443 -6.01 21.75 -16.50
C ILE A 443 -4.76 21.14 -17.12
N VAL A 444 -3.68 21.91 -17.16
CA VAL A 444 -2.44 21.55 -17.85
C VAL A 444 -1.32 21.34 -16.83
N GLY A 445 -0.53 20.31 -17.00
CA GLY A 445 0.61 20.01 -16.14
C GLY A 445 1.30 18.71 -16.53
N GLU A 446 2.49 18.49 -16.02
CA GLU A 446 3.23 17.24 -16.22
C GLU A 446 2.53 16.05 -15.53
N ARG A 447 2.96 14.84 -15.88
CA ARG A 447 2.48 13.62 -15.22
C ARG A 447 2.79 13.66 -13.72
N GLY A 448 1.75 13.46 -12.90
CA GLY A 448 1.88 13.54 -11.44
C GLY A 448 1.74 14.95 -10.83
N ALA A 449 1.52 15.99 -11.63
CA ALA A 449 1.31 17.37 -11.16
C ALA A 449 -0.03 17.62 -10.42
N GLY A 450 -0.91 16.60 -10.34
CA GLY A 450 -2.18 16.70 -9.60
C GLY A 450 -3.38 17.12 -10.44
N LYS A 451 -3.33 17.01 -11.77
CA LYS A 451 -4.41 17.41 -12.69
C LYS A 451 -5.76 16.74 -12.36
N THR A 452 -5.80 15.41 -12.28
CA THR A 452 -7.03 14.65 -11.93
C THR A 452 -7.53 14.98 -10.52
N THR A 453 -6.62 15.25 -9.58
CA THR A 453 -7.00 15.71 -8.24
C THR A 453 -7.71 17.05 -8.30
N LEU A 454 -7.17 18.01 -9.08
CA LEU A 454 -7.78 19.32 -9.26
C LEU A 454 -9.10 19.22 -10.04
N LEU A 455 -9.17 18.35 -11.05
CA LEU A 455 -10.41 18.04 -11.78
C LEU A 455 -11.51 17.60 -10.80
N ASN A 456 -11.22 16.61 -9.95
CA ASN A 456 -12.16 16.10 -8.95
C ASN A 456 -12.58 17.17 -7.93
N ALA A 457 -11.64 18.03 -7.52
CA ALA A 457 -11.92 19.13 -6.60
C ALA A 457 -12.86 20.20 -7.19
N LEU A 458 -12.85 20.36 -8.50
CA LEU A 458 -13.69 21.34 -9.21
C LEU A 458 -15.07 20.80 -9.62
N LEU A 459 -15.22 19.48 -9.77
CA LEU A 459 -16.48 18.85 -10.20
C LEU A 459 -17.69 19.13 -9.29
N PRO A 460 -17.57 19.26 -7.96
CA PRO A 460 -18.69 19.65 -7.10
C PRO A 460 -19.29 21.05 -7.43
N PHE A 461 -18.51 21.94 -8.05
CA PHE A 461 -18.94 23.29 -8.43
C PHE A 461 -19.73 23.32 -9.75
N VAL A 462 -19.86 22.21 -10.45
CA VAL A 462 -20.84 22.07 -11.53
C VAL A 462 -22.24 22.11 -10.93
N PRO A 463 -23.18 22.93 -11.42
CA PRO A 463 -24.52 23.01 -10.85
C PRO A 463 -25.19 21.67 -10.70
N HIS A 464 -25.86 21.42 -9.57
CA HIS A 464 -26.43 20.14 -9.19
C HIS A 464 -27.49 19.60 -10.16
N ASP A 465 -28.17 20.49 -10.90
CA ASP A 465 -29.17 20.18 -11.92
C ASP A 465 -28.54 19.92 -13.30
N HIS A 466 -27.24 20.12 -13.44
CA HIS A 466 -26.51 19.78 -14.65
C HIS A 466 -26.26 18.27 -14.77
N ARG A 467 -26.04 17.81 -16.01
CA ARG A 467 -25.71 16.42 -16.31
C ARG A 467 -24.28 16.32 -16.85
N PRO A 468 -23.27 16.16 -15.99
CA PRO A 468 -21.90 15.95 -16.45
C PRO A 468 -21.73 14.55 -17.03
N VAL A 469 -21.01 14.43 -18.14
CA VAL A 469 -20.65 13.15 -18.75
C VAL A 469 -19.13 13.02 -18.79
N VAL A 470 -18.63 11.97 -18.12
CA VAL A 470 -17.20 11.64 -18.14
C VAL A 470 -16.93 10.74 -19.33
N ALA A 471 -15.97 11.10 -20.17
CA ALA A 471 -15.69 10.39 -21.41
C ALA A 471 -14.20 9.98 -21.52
N GLY A 472 -13.94 8.79 -22.02
CA GLY A 472 -12.60 8.24 -22.19
C GLY A 472 -12.16 7.36 -21.03
N ASP A 473 -10.95 7.55 -20.51
CA ASP A 473 -10.50 6.87 -19.31
C ASP A 473 -11.17 7.49 -18.08
N THR A 474 -12.17 6.81 -17.56
CA THR A 474 -13.03 7.34 -16.50
C THR A 474 -12.60 6.92 -15.10
N ALA A 475 -11.54 6.12 -15.00
CA ALA A 475 -11.16 5.46 -13.75
C ALA A 475 -10.77 6.44 -12.64
N GLY A 476 -10.13 7.59 -12.99
CA GLY A 476 -9.63 8.60 -12.05
C GLY A 476 -10.65 9.62 -11.58
N VAL A 477 -11.80 9.73 -12.23
CA VAL A 477 -12.75 10.84 -12.05
C VAL A 477 -13.88 10.45 -11.10
N THR A 478 -14.16 11.28 -10.10
CA THR A 478 -15.28 11.13 -9.16
C THR A 478 -16.25 12.29 -9.37
N VAL A 479 -17.49 11.99 -9.78
CA VAL A 479 -18.56 12.98 -10.02
C VAL A 479 -19.62 12.80 -8.95
N PRO A 480 -19.96 13.87 -8.18
CA PRO A 480 -20.96 13.77 -7.11
C PRO A 480 -22.42 13.81 -7.62
N HIS A 481 -22.65 14.06 -8.90
CA HIS A 481 -23.99 14.17 -9.49
C HIS A 481 -24.64 12.82 -9.74
N ASP A 482 -25.85 12.60 -9.24
CA ASP A 482 -26.65 11.39 -9.47
C ASP A 482 -27.01 11.21 -10.96
N SER A 483 -27.14 12.31 -11.71
CA SER A 483 -27.44 12.34 -13.15
C SER A 483 -26.23 12.06 -14.05
N SER A 484 -25.02 11.89 -13.49
CA SER A 484 -23.79 11.73 -14.27
C SER A 484 -23.78 10.43 -15.08
N LEU A 485 -23.12 10.48 -16.24
CA LEU A 485 -22.86 9.29 -17.07
C LEU A 485 -21.35 9.10 -17.27
N ARG A 486 -20.96 7.86 -17.54
CA ARG A 486 -19.60 7.48 -17.89
C ARG A 486 -19.59 6.74 -19.21
N LEU A 487 -18.84 7.26 -20.17
CA LEU A 487 -18.64 6.67 -21.49
C LEU A 487 -17.18 6.24 -21.59
N ALA A 488 -16.92 4.97 -21.34
CA ALA A 488 -15.57 4.42 -21.38
C ALA A 488 -15.24 3.86 -22.76
N THR A 489 -14.01 4.06 -23.22
CA THR A 489 -13.45 3.31 -24.35
C THR A 489 -13.17 1.88 -23.90
N HIS A 490 -13.40 0.93 -24.79
CA HIS A 490 -13.10 -0.48 -24.54
C HIS A 490 -12.30 -1.05 -25.68
N ASP A 491 -11.05 -1.42 -25.41
CA ASP A 491 -10.22 -2.08 -26.41
C ASP A 491 -10.46 -3.60 -26.36
N HIS A 492 -10.95 -4.17 -27.44
CA HIS A 492 -11.23 -5.58 -27.56
C HIS A 492 -10.70 -6.15 -28.88
N ALA A 493 -10.24 -7.40 -28.85
CA ALA A 493 -9.73 -8.08 -30.05
C ALA A 493 -10.82 -8.26 -31.13
N ASP A 494 -12.07 -8.43 -30.69
CA ASP A 494 -13.25 -8.47 -31.56
C ASP A 494 -13.70 -7.04 -31.88
N PRO A 495 -13.71 -6.62 -33.16
CA PRO A 495 -14.14 -5.28 -33.55
C PRO A 495 -15.56 -4.92 -33.15
N GLU A 496 -16.48 -5.92 -33.05
CA GLU A 496 -17.88 -5.70 -32.66
C GLU A 496 -18.03 -5.38 -31.16
N ARG A 497 -17.02 -5.68 -30.36
CA ARG A 497 -17.00 -5.40 -28.92
C ARG A 497 -16.07 -4.23 -28.55
N ARG A 498 -15.36 -3.67 -29.53
CA ARG A 498 -14.51 -2.52 -29.34
C ARG A 498 -15.35 -1.25 -29.29
N ILE A 499 -15.10 -0.40 -28.30
CA ILE A 499 -15.67 0.96 -28.21
C ILE A 499 -14.50 1.94 -28.37
N SER A 500 -14.48 2.61 -29.51
CA SER A 500 -13.43 3.57 -29.84
C SER A 500 -13.74 4.97 -29.28
N VAL A 501 -12.76 5.87 -29.30
CA VAL A 501 -12.96 7.29 -28.96
C VAL A 501 -13.98 7.93 -29.89
N THR A 502 -14.05 7.50 -31.15
CA THR A 502 -15.03 8.00 -32.14
C THR A 502 -16.46 7.59 -31.78
N ASP A 503 -16.65 6.35 -31.29
CA ASP A 503 -17.96 5.90 -30.82
C ASP A 503 -18.42 6.69 -29.60
N VAL A 504 -17.49 6.96 -28.67
CA VAL A 504 -17.75 7.83 -27.51
C VAL A 504 -18.11 9.26 -27.96
N GLY A 505 -17.44 9.80 -28.98
CA GLY A 505 -17.78 11.12 -29.57
C GLY A 505 -19.18 11.18 -30.16
N ALA A 506 -19.57 10.13 -30.89
CA ALA A 506 -20.93 10.02 -31.46
C ALA A 506 -21.99 9.97 -30.35
N GLU A 507 -21.74 9.20 -29.29
CA GLU A 507 -22.66 9.09 -28.13
C GLU A 507 -22.77 10.42 -27.38
N LEU A 508 -21.66 11.13 -27.13
CA LEU A 508 -21.64 12.45 -26.53
C LEU A 508 -22.45 13.47 -27.34
N THR A 509 -22.42 13.38 -28.65
CA THR A 509 -23.20 14.24 -29.53
C THR A 509 -24.71 13.94 -29.44
N ALA A 510 -25.06 12.68 -29.27
CA ALA A 510 -26.46 12.25 -29.11
C ALA A 510 -27.03 12.61 -27.70
N ILE A 511 -26.19 12.56 -26.65
CA ILE A 511 -26.59 12.89 -25.27
C ILE A 511 -26.69 14.40 -25.06
N ASP A 512 -25.88 15.21 -25.71
CA ASP A 512 -25.70 16.66 -25.53
C ASP A 512 -25.56 17.07 -24.04
N PRO A 513 -24.45 16.66 -23.38
CA PRO A 513 -24.27 16.92 -21.96
C PRO A 513 -24.08 18.41 -21.66
N SER A 514 -24.48 18.83 -20.46
CA SER A 514 -24.20 20.20 -19.99
C SER A 514 -22.71 20.48 -19.88
N ILE A 515 -21.93 19.49 -19.39
CA ILE A 515 -20.47 19.52 -19.32
C ILE A 515 -19.92 18.16 -19.71
N THR A 516 -18.93 18.15 -20.61
CA THR A 516 -18.11 16.99 -20.94
C THR A 516 -16.82 17.03 -20.10
N VAL A 517 -16.56 15.94 -19.38
CA VAL A 517 -15.35 15.78 -18.55
C VAL A 517 -14.40 14.82 -19.29
N LEU A 518 -13.19 15.30 -19.60
CA LEU A 518 -12.16 14.55 -20.29
C LEU A 518 -10.90 14.46 -19.41
N ASP A 519 -10.63 13.32 -18.82
CA ASP A 519 -9.38 13.15 -18.06
C ASP A 519 -8.29 12.55 -18.96
N ASP A 520 -7.04 12.98 -18.74
CA ASP A 520 -5.82 12.49 -19.39
C ASP A 520 -5.87 12.55 -20.93
N VAL A 521 -6.10 13.76 -21.48
CA VAL A 521 -6.01 13.98 -22.94
C VAL A 521 -4.55 13.97 -23.36
N ASP A 522 -4.11 12.84 -23.96
CA ASP A 522 -2.70 12.54 -24.21
C ASP A 522 -2.34 12.19 -25.68
N GLY A 523 -3.30 12.21 -26.58
CA GLY A 523 -3.07 11.83 -27.99
C GLY A 523 -4.11 12.34 -28.97
N PRO A 524 -3.94 12.06 -30.29
CA PRO A 524 -4.80 12.61 -31.34
C PRO A 524 -6.27 12.17 -31.22
N GLY A 525 -6.56 10.96 -30.72
CA GLY A 525 -7.94 10.51 -30.53
C GLY A 525 -8.70 11.36 -29.52
N ARG A 526 -8.19 11.47 -28.29
CA ARG A 526 -8.80 12.28 -27.21
C ARG A 526 -8.64 13.78 -27.49
N GLY A 527 -7.53 14.21 -28.13
CA GLY A 527 -7.34 15.58 -28.58
C GLY A 527 -8.35 16.00 -29.65
N GLY A 528 -8.68 15.09 -30.58
CA GLY A 528 -9.74 15.29 -31.56
C GLY A 528 -11.11 15.41 -30.92
N LEU A 529 -11.43 14.55 -29.94
CA LEU A 529 -12.67 14.64 -29.16
C LEU A 529 -12.80 15.96 -28.39
N LEU A 530 -11.71 16.40 -27.74
CA LEU A 530 -11.66 17.72 -27.10
C LEU A 530 -11.96 18.83 -28.11
N ALA A 531 -11.31 18.83 -29.28
CA ALA A 531 -11.52 19.83 -30.31
C ALA A 531 -12.95 19.82 -30.86
N GLU A 532 -13.55 18.65 -31.05
CA GLU A 532 -14.95 18.50 -31.48
C GLU A 532 -15.90 19.13 -30.46
N ARG A 533 -15.72 18.85 -29.16
CA ARG A 533 -16.54 19.43 -28.11
C ARG A 533 -16.38 20.95 -28.01
N LEU A 534 -15.15 21.45 -28.12
CA LEU A 534 -14.87 22.89 -28.17
C LEU A 534 -15.51 23.53 -29.40
N ALA A 535 -15.49 22.88 -30.55
CA ALA A 535 -16.11 23.37 -31.77
C ALA A 535 -17.64 23.40 -31.68
N ALA A 536 -18.25 22.44 -31.01
CA ALA A 536 -19.67 22.41 -30.75
C ALA A 536 -20.18 23.44 -29.72
N GLY A 537 -19.28 24.17 -29.04
CA GLY A 537 -19.63 25.11 -27.98
C GLY A 537 -20.16 24.47 -26.72
N ALA A 538 -19.82 23.19 -26.51
CA ALA A 538 -20.19 22.44 -25.32
C ALA A 538 -19.33 22.86 -24.13
N GLY A 539 -19.88 22.78 -22.91
CA GLY A 539 -19.10 22.92 -21.68
C GLY A 539 -18.06 21.80 -21.57
N VAL A 540 -16.83 22.14 -21.23
CA VAL A 540 -15.73 21.18 -21.16
C VAL A 540 -14.90 21.40 -19.89
N LEU A 541 -14.57 20.33 -19.20
CA LEU A 541 -13.56 20.30 -18.15
C LEU A 541 -12.56 19.20 -18.49
N ALA A 542 -11.33 19.57 -18.89
CA ALA A 542 -10.35 18.61 -19.39
C ALA A 542 -9.02 18.69 -18.64
N THR A 543 -8.33 17.53 -18.50
CA THR A 543 -6.92 17.51 -18.08
C THR A 543 -6.03 17.12 -19.25
N VAL A 544 -4.87 17.76 -19.36
CA VAL A 544 -3.93 17.58 -20.47
C VAL A 544 -2.50 17.44 -19.96
N ASP A 545 -1.78 16.45 -20.47
CA ASP A 545 -0.37 16.27 -20.18
C ASP A 545 0.47 17.23 -21.02
N ALA A 546 0.94 18.34 -20.42
CA ALA A 546 1.91 19.24 -21.05
C ALA A 546 2.70 20.01 -19.97
N ALA A 547 3.98 20.22 -20.20
CA ALA A 547 4.86 20.91 -19.25
C ALA A 547 4.55 22.41 -19.12
N ALA A 548 3.94 23.02 -20.15
CA ALA A 548 3.61 24.43 -20.21
C ALA A 548 2.46 24.70 -21.21
N PRO A 549 1.78 25.86 -21.11
CA PRO A 549 0.67 26.20 -22.00
C PRO A 549 1.03 26.22 -23.48
N ASP A 550 2.20 26.72 -23.85
CA ASP A 550 2.69 26.71 -25.23
C ASP A 550 2.94 25.31 -25.80
N VAL A 551 3.41 24.38 -24.97
CA VAL A 551 3.54 22.95 -25.32
C VAL A 551 2.17 22.33 -25.56
N PHE A 552 1.19 22.66 -24.73
CA PHE A 552 -0.19 22.22 -24.90
C PHE A 552 -0.79 22.75 -26.20
N ALA A 553 -0.68 24.04 -26.47
CA ALA A 553 -1.20 24.64 -27.70
C ALA A 553 -0.61 23.99 -28.97
N ARG A 554 0.70 23.75 -28.99
CA ARG A 554 1.38 23.07 -30.07
C ARG A 554 0.87 21.63 -30.26
N ARG A 555 0.76 20.86 -29.18
CA ARG A 555 0.25 19.47 -29.25
C ARG A 555 -1.20 19.42 -29.73
N LEU A 556 -2.05 20.31 -29.22
CA LEU A 556 -3.44 20.34 -29.65
C LEU A 556 -3.55 20.73 -31.14
N ALA A 557 -2.71 21.66 -31.63
CA ALA A 557 -2.63 21.99 -33.03
C ALA A 557 -2.17 20.81 -33.90
N GLU A 558 -1.18 20.03 -33.44
CA GLU A 558 -0.72 18.80 -34.11
C GLU A 558 -1.80 17.71 -34.16
N TRP A 559 -2.60 17.57 -33.10
CA TRP A 559 -3.67 16.57 -33.02
C TRP A 559 -4.92 16.93 -33.85
N THR A 560 -5.14 18.22 -34.13
CA THR A 560 -6.38 18.73 -34.73
C THR A 560 -6.18 19.44 -36.05
N ASP A 561 -4.95 19.52 -36.55
CA ASP A 561 -4.55 20.31 -37.72
C ASP A 561 -5.01 21.77 -37.64
N SER A 562 -5.23 22.29 -36.41
CA SER A 562 -5.74 23.69 -36.20
C SER A 562 -5.13 24.31 -34.94
N ALA A 563 -4.35 25.34 -35.14
CA ALA A 563 -3.82 26.16 -34.04
C ALA A 563 -4.91 26.99 -33.34
N GLU A 564 -6.07 27.18 -33.97
CA GLU A 564 -7.15 28.00 -33.42
C GLU A 564 -7.98 27.33 -32.34
N THR A 565 -7.94 26.01 -32.28
CA THR A 565 -8.74 25.20 -31.33
C THR A 565 -8.49 25.62 -29.87
N VAL A 566 -7.23 25.91 -29.52
CA VAL A 566 -6.86 26.31 -28.15
C VAL A 566 -7.47 27.64 -27.70
N ARG A 567 -7.83 28.57 -28.63
CA ARG A 567 -8.47 29.82 -28.32
C ARG A 567 -9.91 29.69 -27.84
N ARG A 568 -10.54 28.53 -28.10
CA ARG A 568 -11.91 28.25 -27.65
C ARG A 568 -11.97 27.88 -26.16
N LEU A 569 -10.81 27.73 -25.51
CA LEU A 569 -10.73 27.57 -24.07
C LEU A 569 -10.93 28.88 -23.36
N ASP A 570 -11.88 28.94 -22.43
CA ASP A 570 -12.15 30.10 -21.61
C ASP A 570 -11.11 30.31 -20.52
N ALA A 571 -10.64 29.19 -19.93
CA ALA A 571 -9.58 29.21 -18.92
C ALA A 571 -8.65 28.01 -19.05
N VAL A 572 -7.39 28.23 -18.73
CA VAL A 572 -6.37 27.18 -18.57
C VAL A 572 -5.70 27.36 -17.21
N LEU A 573 -5.74 26.33 -16.39
CA LEU A 573 -5.05 26.25 -15.11
C LEU A 573 -3.77 25.44 -15.28
N VAL A 574 -2.64 26.00 -14.86
CA VAL A 574 -1.34 25.32 -14.93
C VAL A 574 -0.97 24.76 -13.59
N THR A 575 -0.76 23.44 -13.51
CA THR A 575 -0.36 22.76 -12.30
C THR A 575 1.10 22.30 -12.37
N ARG A 576 1.85 22.46 -11.30
CA ARG A 576 3.24 22.02 -11.19
C ARG A 576 3.53 21.39 -9.84
N HIS A 577 4.61 20.63 -9.80
CA HIS A 577 5.18 20.11 -8.57
C HIS A 577 6.30 21.06 -8.11
N ILE A 578 6.10 21.75 -6.99
CA ILE A 578 7.04 22.73 -6.43
C ILE A 578 7.32 22.34 -4.98
N ASP A 579 8.58 22.22 -4.61
CA ASP A 579 9.05 21.91 -3.24
C ASP A 579 8.39 20.66 -2.61
N GLY A 580 8.12 19.65 -3.45
CA GLY A 580 7.46 18.43 -3.00
C GLY A 580 5.94 18.49 -3.00
N GLU A 581 5.32 19.62 -3.30
CA GLU A 581 3.87 19.83 -3.32
C GLU A 581 3.32 20.13 -4.72
N ARG A 582 2.08 19.70 -4.95
CA ARG A 582 1.35 19.95 -6.19
C ARG A 582 0.56 21.24 -6.03
N ARG A 583 0.78 22.23 -6.92
CA ARG A 583 0.18 23.56 -6.80
C ARG A 583 -0.25 24.10 -8.16
N VAL A 584 -1.33 24.89 -8.19
CA VAL A 584 -1.66 25.73 -9.34
C VAL A 584 -0.68 26.91 -9.35
N THR A 585 -0.04 27.12 -10.49
CA THR A 585 1.02 28.14 -10.64
C THR A 585 0.63 29.28 -11.53
N ALA A 586 -0.31 29.09 -12.45
CA ALA A 586 -0.82 30.14 -13.32
C ALA A 586 -2.26 29.86 -13.75
N VAL A 587 -3.00 30.92 -14.02
CA VAL A 587 -4.33 30.90 -14.63
C VAL A 587 -4.33 31.89 -15.78
N GLY A 588 -4.80 31.48 -16.94
CA GLY A 588 -4.82 32.33 -18.10
C GLY A 588 -5.62 31.73 -19.26
N ARG A 589 -5.46 32.26 -20.45
CA ARG A 589 -6.10 31.78 -21.69
C ARG A 589 -5.22 32.04 -22.91
N PHE A 590 -5.63 31.52 -24.06
CA PHE A 590 -5.01 31.84 -25.33
C PHE A 590 -5.78 32.95 -26.05
N THR A 591 -5.06 33.97 -26.51
CA THR A 591 -5.57 35.13 -27.26
C THR A 591 -4.82 35.25 -28.58
N ASP A 592 -5.23 36.16 -29.43
CA ASP A 592 -4.48 36.53 -30.62
C ASP A 592 -3.17 37.20 -30.24
N ALA A 593 -2.05 36.75 -30.77
CA ALA A 593 -0.82 37.53 -30.69
C ALA A 593 -1.03 38.84 -31.46
N ALA A 594 -0.57 39.94 -30.91
CA ALA A 594 -0.51 41.23 -31.64
C ALA A 594 0.47 41.06 -32.81
N THR A 595 -0.03 40.74 -34.00
CA THR A 595 0.77 40.60 -35.23
C THR A 595 0.54 41.78 -36.15
N GLU A 596 1.61 42.18 -36.87
CA GLU A 596 1.50 43.15 -37.96
C GLU A 596 0.48 42.65 -39.01
N ALA A 597 -0.29 43.60 -39.54
CA ALA A 597 -1.39 43.30 -40.44
C ALA A 597 -0.97 42.42 -41.63
N GLY A 598 -1.50 41.17 -41.69
CA GLY A 598 -1.35 40.27 -42.82
C GLY A 598 -0.77 38.88 -42.52
N SER A 599 -0.36 38.57 -41.30
CA SER A 599 0.07 37.22 -40.90
C SER A 599 -1.06 36.50 -40.15
N ALA A 600 -1.20 35.17 -40.34
CA ALA A 600 -2.12 34.38 -39.52
C ALA A 600 -1.74 34.52 -38.05
N ALA A 601 -2.66 34.98 -37.21
CA ALA A 601 -2.41 35.21 -35.80
C ALA A 601 -2.13 33.88 -35.08
N THR A 602 -0.94 33.75 -34.53
CA THR A 602 -0.57 32.56 -33.73
C THR A 602 -1.19 32.70 -32.33
N PRO A 603 -1.78 31.64 -31.76
CA PRO A 603 -2.28 31.70 -30.37
C PRO A 603 -1.16 32.06 -29.40
N ALA A 604 -1.38 33.09 -28.58
CA ALA A 604 -0.44 33.50 -27.54
C ALA A 604 -1.03 33.25 -26.18
N TRP A 605 -0.23 32.76 -25.26
CA TRP A 605 -0.61 32.63 -23.88
C TRP A 605 -0.72 34.00 -23.21
N THR A 606 -1.86 34.27 -22.62
CA THR A 606 -2.11 35.49 -21.81
C THR A 606 -2.41 35.04 -20.39
N GLU A 607 -1.50 35.35 -19.48
CA GLU A 607 -1.61 35.06 -18.07
C GLU A 607 -2.48 36.10 -17.38
N HIS A 608 -3.44 35.67 -16.59
CA HIS A 608 -4.31 36.49 -15.78
C HIS A 608 -3.92 36.53 -14.31
N TRP A 609 -3.25 35.47 -13.89
CA TRP A 609 -2.71 35.31 -12.55
C TRP A 609 -1.54 34.34 -12.56
N SER A 610 -0.50 34.67 -11.82
CA SER A 610 0.58 33.73 -11.49
C SER A 610 0.86 33.70 -9.99
N ARG A 611 1.50 32.61 -9.57
CA ARG A 611 1.84 32.42 -8.16
C ARG A 611 2.84 33.48 -7.72
N GLY A 612 2.45 34.28 -6.73
CA GLY A 612 3.19 35.45 -6.25
C GLY A 612 2.52 36.77 -6.56
N ASP A 613 1.50 36.73 -7.41
CA ASP A 613 0.63 37.89 -7.63
C ASP A 613 -0.36 38.06 -6.47
N ASP A 614 -0.98 39.23 -6.42
CA ASP A 614 -2.17 39.47 -5.60
C ASP A 614 -3.31 38.53 -6.03
N ALA A 615 -4.45 38.60 -5.36
CA ALA A 615 -5.60 37.73 -5.66
C ALA A 615 -6.01 37.86 -7.14
N LEU A 616 -6.36 36.71 -7.75
CA LEU A 616 -6.92 36.66 -9.10
C LEU A 616 -8.14 37.60 -9.19
N SER A 617 -8.14 38.52 -10.17
CA SER A 617 -9.25 39.39 -10.49
C SER A 617 -9.80 39.11 -11.87
N LEU A 618 -11.10 39.25 -12.04
CA LEU A 618 -11.76 39.11 -13.34
C LEU A 618 -11.83 40.45 -14.08
N ASP A 619 -11.62 41.57 -13.38
CA ASP A 619 -11.74 42.94 -13.93
C ASP A 619 -10.71 43.19 -15.04
N GLY A 620 -11.20 43.71 -16.19
CA GLY A 620 -10.37 44.02 -17.34
C GLY A 620 -9.75 42.84 -18.06
N THR A 621 -10.22 41.60 -17.77
CA THR A 621 -9.70 40.39 -18.42
C THR A 621 -10.48 40.03 -19.68
N ALA A 622 -9.80 39.40 -20.65
CA ALA A 622 -10.45 38.87 -21.85
C ALA A 622 -11.46 37.75 -21.53
N VAL A 623 -11.37 37.11 -20.34
CA VAL A 623 -12.36 36.14 -19.86
C VAL A 623 -13.67 36.84 -19.50
N ALA A 624 -13.61 37.99 -18.82
CA ALA A 624 -14.79 38.76 -18.49
C ALA A 624 -15.54 39.25 -19.76
N ASP A 625 -14.80 39.73 -20.75
CA ASP A 625 -15.38 40.17 -22.03
C ASP A 625 -16.08 39.02 -22.77
N GLN A 626 -15.47 37.85 -22.80
CA GLN A 626 -16.06 36.66 -23.45
C GLN A 626 -17.29 36.12 -22.70
N LEU A 627 -17.26 36.11 -21.36
CA LEU A 627 -18.42 35.76 -20.55
C LEU A 627 -19.57 36.74 -20.74
N ALA A 628 -19.28 38.03 -20.82
CA ALA A 628 -20.25 39.06 -21.08
C ALA A 628 -21.00 38.83 -22.43
N LEU A 629 -20.27 38.45 -23.47
CA LEU A 629 -20.86 38.12 -24.78
C LEU A 629 -21.71 36.84 -24.72
N ARG A 630 -21.35 35.86 -23.88
CA ARG A 630 -22.05 34.57 -23.75
C ARG A 630 -23.32 34.68 -22.90
N THR A 631 -23.30 35.48 -21.85
CA THR A 631 -24.35 35.55 -20.84
C THR A 631 -25.29 36.73 -20.98
N ASP A 632 -25.03 37.64 -21.94
CA ASP A 632 -25.71 38.93 -22.11
C ASP A 632 -25.72 39.80 -20.82
N GLN A 633 -24.67 39.66 -20.01
CA GLN A 633 -24.43 40.39 -18.78
C GLN A 633 -23.30 41.42 -18.99
N SER A 634 -23.30 42.49 -18.19
CA SER A 634 -22.17 43.39 -18.19
C SER A 634 -20.93 42.81 -17.50
N THR A 635 -19.74 43.21 -17.93
CA THR A 635 -18.49 42.78 -17.28
C THR A 635 -18.46 43.18 -15.80
N THR A 636 -19.07 44.29 -15.42
CA THR A 636 -19.22 44.74 -14.02
C THR A 636 -20.08 43.77 -13.21
N ALA A 637 -21.20 43.28 -13.78
CA ALA A 637 -22.05 42.29 -13.10
C ALA A 637 -21.33 40.96 -12.93
N LEU A 638 -20.59 40.52 -13.94
CA LEU A 638 -19.78 39.27 -13.88
C LEU A 638 -18.63 39.40 -12.88
N THR A 639 -17.97 40.52 -12.78
CA THR A 639 -16.92 40.78 -11.76
C THR A 639 -17.52 40.73 -10.35
N ALA A 640 -18.69 41.33 -10.14
CA ALA A 640 -19.38 41.27 -8.85
C ALA A 640 -19.81 39.84 -8.47
N GLU A 641 -20.27 39.07 -9.45
CA GLU A 641 -20.62 37.64 -9.27
C GLU A 641 -19.39 36.78 -8.94
N PHE A 642 -18.28 36.99 -9.67
CA PHE A 642 -17.01 36.37 -9.40
C PHE A 642 -16.53 36.67 -7.97
N ASP A 643 -16.57 37.95 -7.55
CA ASP A 643 -16.17 38.31 -6.18
C ASP A 643 -17.09 37.73 -5.11
N ARG A 644 -18.38 37.54 -5.41
CA ARG A 644 -19.33 36.87 -4.54
C ARG A 644 -18.96 35.41 -4.39
N LYS A 645 -18.69 34.67 -5.49
CA LYS A 645 -18.28 33.26 -5.48
C LYS A 645 -16.94 33.09 -4.77
N ARG A 646 -15.99 33.97 -4.96
CA ARG A 646 -14.72 33.93 -4.23
C ARG A 646 -14.95 34.01 -2.72
N ARG A 647 -15.81 34.94 -2.25
CA ARG A 647 -16.16 35.01 -0.82
C ARG A 647 -16.84 33.73 -0.30
N TYR A 648 -17.65 33.07 -1.12
CA TYR A 648 -18.21 31.75 -0.73
C TYR A 648 -17.15 30.69 -0.64
N VAL A 649 -16.17 30.64 -1.52
CA VAL A 649 -15.05 29.71 -1.41
C VAL A 649 -14.24 29.97 -0.13
N GLU A 650 -13.93 31.25 0.15
CA GLU A 650 -13.27 31.65 1.40
C GLU A 650 -14.09 31.25 2.63
N TYR A 651 -15.40 31.44 2.60
CA TYR A 651 -16.34 30.99 3.63
C TYR A 651 -16.33 29.46 3.83
N LEU A 652 -16.33 28.67 2.75
CA LEU A 652 -16.24 27.20 2.82
C LEU A 652 -14.95 26.73 3.50
N VAL A 653 -13.85 27.44 3.27
CA VAL A 653 -12.57 27.22 3.93
C VAL A 653 -12.66 27.52 5.43
N ASP A 654 -13.22 28.67 5.78
CA ASP A 654 -13.36 29.13 7.17
C ASP A 654 -14.28 28.23 7.99
N GLU A 655 -15.31 27.64 7.39
CA GLU A 655 -16.26 26.73 8.02
C GLU A 655 -15.83 25.26 7.96
N GLU A 656 -14.64 24.97 7.41
CA GLU A 656 -14.07 23.62 7.31
C GLU A 656 -15.02 22.61 6.60
N ILE A 657 -15.73 23.06 5.55
CA ILE A 657 -16.56 22.19 4.70
C ILE A 657 -15.65 21.52 3.69
N ASP A 658 -15.08 20.38 4.12
CA ASP A 658 -13.99 19.68 3.43
C ASP A 658 -14.41 18.35 2.76
N ARG A 659 -15.57 17.77 3.14
CA ARG A 659 -16.05 16.53 2.53
C ARG A 659 -16.79 16.79 1.22
N ALA A 660 -16.47 16.02 0.17
CA ALA A 660 -17.05 16.20 -1.16
C ALA A 660 -18.60 16.14 -1.18
N ALA A 661 -19.20 15.23 -0.43
CA ALA A 661 -20.67 15.12 -0.33
C ALA A 661 -21.29 16.31 0.42
N GLU A 662 -20.65 16.81 1.48
CA GLU A 662 -21.11 17.95 2.25
C GLU A 662 -20.99 19.24 1.43
N LEU A 663 -19.85 19.41 0.74
CA LEU A 663 -19.62 20.51 -0.19
C LEU A 663 -20.69 20.54 -1.29
N PHE A 664 -20.96 19.40 -1.93
CA PHE A 664 -21.93 19.31 -3.00
C PHE A 664 -23.35 19.59 -2.50
N GLY A 665 -23.73 19.06 -1.32
CA GLY A 665 -25.01 19.35 -0.67
C GLY A 665 -25.16 20.84 -0.33
N PHE A 666 -24.10 21.46 0.22
CA PHE A 666 -24.09 22.90 0.51
C PHE A 666 -24.31 23.74 -0.76
N LEU A 667 -23.60 23.40 -1.86
CA LEU A 667 -23.73 24.12 -3.13
C LEU A 667 -25.14 23.95 -3.74
N ALA A 668 -25.74 22.76 -3.65
CA ALA A 668 -27.11 22.52 -4.09
C ALA A 668 -28.13 23.34 -3.29
N ASP A 669 -27.98 23.39 -1.96
CA ASP A 669 -28.81 24.22 -1.08
C ASP A 669 -28.63 25.72 -1.37
N LEU A 670 -27.40 26.16 -1.67
CA LEU A 670 -27.09 27.54 -2.01
C LEU A 670 -27.83 28.02 -3.27
N TYR A 671 -27.97 27.16 -4.28
CA TYR A 671 -28.77 27.47 -5.48
C TYR A 671 -30.27 27.57 -5.19
N THR A 672 -30.74 26.88 -4.14
CA THR A 672 -32.17 26.84 -3.78
C THR A 672 -32.53 27.98 -2.83
N ASP A 673 -31.74 28.23 -1.79
CA ASP A 673 -31.94 29.24 -0.75
C ASP A 673 -30.57 29.73 -0.22
N GLU A 674 -30.04 30.75 -0.85
CA GLU A 674 -28.73 31.35 -0.53
C GLU A 674 -28.65 31.84 0.93
N THR A 675 -29.65 32.60 1.37
CA THR A 675 -29.66 33.24 2.70
C THR A 675 -29.80 32.19 3.80
N GLY A 676 -30.76 31.29 3.67
CA GLY A 676 -31.03 30.27 4.69
C GLY A 676 -29.91 29.25 4.79
N THR A 677 -29.15 29.00 3.69
CA THR A 677 -28.01 28.08 3.70
C THR A 677 -26.85 28.62 4.50
N VAL A 678 -26.47 29.87 4.26
CA VAL A 678 -25.39 30.56 4.99
C VAL A 678 -25.75 30.69 6.49
N GLU A 679 -26.99 31.05 6.81
CA GLU A 679 -27.46 31.16 8.21
C GLU A 679 -27.40 29.80 8.94
N ARG A 680 -27.80 28.70 8.29
CA ARG A 680 -27.80 27.35 8.90
C ARG A 680 -26.39 26.88 9.27
N VAL A 681 -25.40 27.14 8.44
CA VAL A 681 -24.02 26.71 8.69
C VAL A 681 -23.40 27.57 9.79
N SER A 682 -23.60 28.89 9.78
CA SER A 682 -23.13 29.79 10.84
C SER A 682 -23.69 29.41 12.22
N HIS A 683 -24.94 29.00 12.32
CA HIS A 683 -25.55 28.54 13.56
C HIS A 683 -25.01 27.19 14.07
N ARG A 684 -24.57 26.29 13.19
CA ARG A 684 -23.92 25.03 13.61
C ARG A 684 -22.64 25.30 14.38
N ARG A 685 -21.81 26.24 13.94
CA ARG A 685 -20.54 26.57 14.59
C ARG A 685 -20.74 27.13 16.00
N ASP A 686 -21.78 27.92 16.24
CA ASP A 686 -22.09 28.50 17.55
C ASP A 686 -22.66 27.46 18.53
N ALA A 687 -23.23 26.35 18.06
CA ALA A 687 -23.76 25.26 18.88
C ALA A 687 -22.69 24.27 19.37
N TYR A 688 -21.51 24.25 18.73
CA TYR A 688 -20.39 23.37 19.09
C TYR A 688 -19.24 24.08 19.84
N LYS A 689 -19.34 25.41 20.07
CA LYS A 689 -18.50 26.19 21.00
C LYS A 689 -19.16 26.27 22.39
#